data_eec0826af85997d0dbb280928c7ebb03
#
_entry.id   eec0826af85997d0dbb280928c7ebb03
#
_cell.length_a   1.000
_cell.length_b   1.000
_cell.length_c   1.000
_cell.angle_alpha   90.00
_cell.angle_beta   90.00
_cell.angle_gamma   90.00
#
_symmetry.space_group_name_H-M   'P 1'
#
loop_
_entity.id
_entity.type
_entity.pdbx_description
1 polymer ?
#
loop_
_entity_poly.entity_id
_entity_poly.type
_entity_poly.pdbx_seq_one_letter_code
_entity_poly.pdbx_strand_id
1 'polypeptide(L)'
;MEHVEQLPTVETAKKLGILPEEFEQIKQILGRTPNFTELSIFSVMWSEHCSYKNSIVWLKTLPRDSDRMLAKAGEENAGLVDIGDGLACSFKIESHNHPSALEPYQGAATGVGGINRDIFTMGARPIAQLNSLRFGNPELAKTKWLVKGVVKGIGDYGNAFGIPTVGGEVFFDDCYNTNPLVNAFSAGIVKAGEVARAISYGVGNPVFIVGSATGKDGIGGASFASEDISEKSTEKLPAVQVGDPFMEKLLLEASLEIIRTGYVVGIQDMGAAGIICSTSEMSAKGEHGMIIDLDKVPTRQANMKGWEILLSESQERMLVVVEKGKEDVIKGIFDKWDLHCAQIGEVVEGGRLHFFQHGELIADVPAHDLVLGGGAPQNHREYREPAYFQEFKKFDINSVADVNSAAEIAAVTRHLLSHPNIASKKWVYEQYDSMVGTANRSTNRPSDSAVVRIRDVERPNYEKGIAMTVDCNARYVNADPFVGAQIAVSEAARNLVCTGAEPLAITNNLNFGNPYVPEVYWQFVHAVKGMGEACLKFSTPVTGGNVSFYNQSSDDGPVFPTPTIGMIGLMEKPESQMTLDFKNEGDLIFLVGQPKNDIASSEYLYSYRGVKASPAPAFDLDEEFELQQAVAQLISNQLVESVHDVSDGGLMVALAESALPRGFGFEVATQSPYRADAFLFGEAQSRVLVSVSPGKQAEFQKVLGADLKITHALLGKVTKEGFVVDKQTVISGAEAKDLYDNSLGKIMS
;
A
#
# COMPACT_ATOMS: atom_id res chain seq x y z
N MET A 1 20.43 6.66 49.77
CA MET A 1 21.06 5.52 49.10
C MET A 1 20.85 5.80 47.63
N GLU A 2 21.89 6.17 46.92
CA GLU A 2 21.88 6.27 45.49
C GLU A 2 21.52 4.89 44.93
N HIS A 3 20.39 4.79 44.24
CA HIS A 3 20.12 3.64 43.43
C HIS A 3 21.12 3.69 42.26
N VAL A 4 22.23 3.00 42.40
CA VAL A 4 23.11 2.72 41.26
C VAL A 4 22.29 1.88 40.29
N GLU A 5 21.80 2.48 39.24
CA GLU A 5 21.06 1.79 38.20
C GLU A 5 21.99 0.73 37.59
N GLN A 6 21.62 -0.54 37.69
CA GLN A 6 22.44 -1.64 37.23
C GLN A 6 22.54 -1.53 35.68
N LEU A 7 23.75 -1.37 35.16
CA LEU A 7 23.97 -1.27 33.72
C LEU A 7 23.44 -2.52 32.97
N PRO A 8 22.83 -2.35 31.82
CA PRO A 8 22.34 -3.44 31.01
C PRO A 8 23.43 -4.46 30.64
N THR A 9 23.03 -5.71 30.59
CA THR A 9 23.86 -6.86 30.18
C THR A 9 23.46 -7.35 28.79
N VAL A 10 24.24 -8.28 28.21
CA VAL A 10 23.86 -8.98 26.96
C VAL A 10 22.49 -9.64 27.06
N GLU A 11 22.13 -10.17 28.24
CA GLU A 11 20.82 -10.78 28.47
C GLU A 11 19.69 -9.73 28.49
N THR A 12 19.97 -8.52 28.98
CA THR A 12 19.03 -7.39 28.89
C THR A 12 18.85 -6.98 27.42
N ALA A 13 19.94 -6.89 26.64
CA ALA A 13 19.92 -6.58 25.23
C ALA A 13 19.10 -7.60 24.41
N LYS A 14 19.32 -8.89 24.64
CA LYS A 14 18.54 -9.96 24.00
C LYS A 14 17.03 -9.86 24.26
N LYS A 15 16.63 -9.53 25.51
CA LYS A 15 15.21 -9.32 25.86
C LYS A 15 14.59 -8.13 25.13
N LEU A 16 15.40 -7.18 24.70
CA LEU A 16 14.99 -6.03 23.91
C LEU A 16 15.17 -6.25 22.40
N GLY A 17 15.46 -7.47 21.94
CA GLY A 17 15.61 -7.79 20.50
C GLY A 17 16.96 -7.39 19.89
N ILE A 18 17.94 -6.97 20.70
CA ILE A 18 19.30 -6.63 20.26
C ILE A 18 20.17 -7.90 20.24
N LEU A 19 20.83 -8.16 19.13
CA LEU A 19 21.77 -9.26 18.99
C LEU A 19 23.06 -8.99 19.80
N PRO A 20 23.79 -10.03 20.27
CA PRO A 20 25.05 -9.84 21.01
C PRO A 20 26.07 -8.98 20.26
N GLU A 21 26.24 -9.18 18.97
CA GLU A 21 27.09 -8.39 18.09
C GLU A 21 26.64 -6.93 17.96
N GLU A 22 25.33 -6.69 17.87
CA GLU A 22 24.76 -5.34 17.86
C GLU A 22 25.01 -4.64 19.22
N PHE A 23 24.91 -5.36 20.34
CA PHE A 23 25.20 -4.80 21.65
C PHE A 23 26.68 -4.36 21.81
N GLU A 24 27.62 -5.16 21.29
CA GLU A 24 29.04 -4.75 21.25
C GLU A 24 29.26 -3.54 20.33
N GLN A 25 28.58 -3.47 19.20
CA GLN A 25 28.62 -2.30 18.31
C GLN A 25 28.10 -1.05 19.02
N ILE A 26 26.99 -1.12 19.74
CA ILE A 26 26.44 0.00 20.52
C ILE A 26 27.47 0.48 21.56
N LYS A 27 28.15 -0.42 22.27
CA LYS A 27 29.20 -0.05 23.22
C LYS A 27 30.38 0.67 22.54
N GLN A 28 30.74 0.26 21.33
CA GLN A 28 31.80 0.93 20.56
C GLN A 28 31.35 2.33 20.13
N ILE A 29 30.12 2.50 19.63
CA ILE A 29 29.57 3.79 19.23
C ILE A 29 29.51 4.77 20.41
N LEU A 30 29.04 4.31 21.55
CA LEU A 30 28.93 5.14 22.76
C LEU A 30 30.25 5.32 23.51
N GLY A 31 31.26 4.49 23.26
CA GLY A 31 32.53 4.44 24.03
C GLY A 31 32.34 3.94 25.47
N ARG A 32 31.19 3.41 25.82
CA ARG A 32 30.79 2.92 27.12
C ARG A 32 29.63 1.95 27.05
N THR A 33 29.32 1.25 28.10
CA THR A 33 28.09 0.48 28.25
C THR A 33 26.88 1.45 28.22
N PRO A 34 25.83 1.22 27.41
CA PRO A 34 24.63 2.03 27.43
C PRO A 34 23.90 1.91 28.76
N ASN A 35 23.20 2.93 29.21
CA ASN A 35 22.18 2.80 30.25
C ASN A 35 20.89 2.16 29.63
N PHE A 36 19.87 1.91 30.48
CA PHE A 36 18.64 1.23 30.04
C PHE A 36 17.88 2.07 29.00
N THR A 37 17.80 3.38 29.16
CA THR A 37 17.13 4.28 28.20
C THR A 37 17.81 4.27 26.84
N GLU A 38 19.14 4.39 26.82
CA GLU A 38 19.92 4.35 25.57
C GLU A 38 19.82 2.99 24.87
N LEU A 39 19.89 1.88 25.62
CA LEU A 39 19.69 0.55 25.04
C LEU A 39 18.30 0.39 24.45
N SER A 40 17.26 0.92 25.12
CA SER A 40 15.89 0.92 24.62
C SER A 40 15.74 1.74 23.33
N ILE A 41 16.42 2.88 23.23
CA ILE A 41 16.50 3.69 22.01
C ILE A 41 17.07 2.87 20.84
N PHE A 42 18.24 2.27 21.03
CA PHE A 42 18.85 1.43 19.98
C PHE A 42 17.98 0.23 19.63
N SER A 43 17.33 -0.40 20.61
CA SER A 43 16.44 -1.55 20.38
C SER A 43 15.32 -1.21 19.39
N VAL A 44 14.68 -0.08 19.54
CA VAL A 44 13.59 0.34 18.65
C VAL A 44 14.13 0.84 17.32
N MET A 45 15.12 1.72 17.31
CA MET A 45 15.70 2.29 16.10
C MET A 45 16.43 1.27 15.23
N TRP A 46 17.01 0.21 15.81
CA TRP A 46 17.65 -0.90 15.10
C TRP A 46 16.73 -2.12 14.92
N SER A 47 15.44 -2.00 15.25
CA SER A 47 14.44 -2.99 14.83
C SER A 47 14.38 -3.09 13.30
N GLU A 48 13.92 -4.21 12.77
CA GLU A 48 13.70 -4.34 11.31
C GLU A 48 12.77 -3.27 10.77
N HIS A 49 11.73 -2.96 11.54
CA HIS A 49 10.71 -2.00 11.15
C HIS A 49 11.27 -0.58 10.94
N CYS A 50 12.18 -0.11 11.81
CA CYS A 50 12.77 1.24 11.68
C CYS A 50 14.04 1.28 10.82
N SER A 51 14.89 0.24 10.89
CA SER A 51 16.21 0.27 10.26
C SER A 51 16.28 -0.39 8.89
N TYR A 52 15.26 -1.20 8.52
CA TYR A 52 15.30 -2.01 7.30
C TYR A 52 16.58 -2.86 7.18
N LYS A 53 17.15 -3.27 8.31
CA LYS A 53 18.50 -3.90 8.37
C LYS A 53 18.66 -5.16 7.53
N ASN A 54 17.56 -5.89 7.28
CA ASN A 54 17.58 -7.09 6.46
C ASN A 54 17.12 -6.86 5.01
N SER A 55 16.59 -5.70 4.67
CA SER A 55 16.00 -5.43 3.35
C SER A 55 16.72 -4.35 2.54
N ILE A 56 17.34 -3.38 3.20
CA ILE A 56 17.90 -2.16 2.55
C ILE A 56 18.89 -2.45 1.44
N VAL A 57 19.69 -3.53 1.56
CA VAL A 57 20.66 -3.93 0.53
C VAL A 57 19.99 -4.18 -0.81
N TRP A 58 18.83 -4.80 -0.81
CA TRP A 58 18.04 -5.08 -2.02
C TRP A 58 17.17 -3.91 -2.44
N LEU A 59 16.60 -3.17 -1.50
CA LEU A 59 15.81 -1.98 -1.82
C LEU A 59 16.62 -0.92 -2.59
N LYS A 60 17.92 -0.81 -2.32
CA LYS A 60 18.84 0.09 -3.05
C LYS A 60 18.99 -0.29 -4.53
N THR A 61 18.60 -1.47 -4.96
CA THR A 61 18.67 -1.92 -6.36
C THR A 61 17.46 -1.49 -7.20
N LEU A 62 16.39 -1.04 -6.56
CA LEU A 62 15.19 -0.57 -7.25
C LEU A 62 15.45 0.73 -8.02
N PRO A 63 14.83 0.93 -9.19
CA PRO A 63 14.94 2.19 -9.93
C PRO A 63 14.25 3.33 -9.18
N ARG A 64 14.92 4.47 -9.03
CA ARG A 64 14.49 5.60 -8.18
C ARG A 64 14.52 6.95 -8.88
N ASP A 65 15.02 6.99 -10.09
CA ASP A 65 15.27 8.25 -10.80
C ASP A 65 14.31 8.40 -11.98
N SER A 66 13.70 9.57 -12.10
CA SER A 66 13.04 10.06 -13.30
C SER A 66 13.01 11.59 -13.27
N ASP A 67 12.75 12.21 -14.42
CA ASP A 67 12.66 13.67 -14.55
C ASP A 67 11.50 14.28 -13.74
N ARG A 68 10.52 13.46 -13.36
CA ARG A 68 9.36 13.89 -12.55
C ARG A 68 9.54 13.70 -11.04
N MET A 69 10.62 13.05 -10.60
CA MET A 69 10.88 12.84 -9.18
C MET A 69 11.41 14.11 -8.52
N LEU A 70 10.69 14.65 -7.53
CA LEU A 70 11.08 15.83 -6.76
C LEU A 70 11.78 15.51 -5.44
N ALA A 71 11.67 14.28 -4.95
CA ALA A 71 12.41 13.75 -3.81
C ALA A 71 12.85 12.31 -4.10
N LYS A 72 14.08 11.95 -3.71
CA LYS A 72 14.56 10.56 -3.86
C LYS A 72 13.91 9.65 -2.82
N ALA A 73 13.81 8.36 -3.15
CA ALA A 73 13.28 7.37 -2.21
C ALA A 73 14.05 7.37 -0.88
N GLY A 74 13.35 7.57 0.23
CA GLY A 74 13.92 7.66 1.58
C GLY A 74 14.52 9.02 1.95
N GLU A 75 14.43 10.01 1.09
CA GLU A 75 14.82 11.40 1.42
C GLU A 75 13.79 12.09 2.31
N GLU A 76 12.51 11.84 2.07
CA GLU A 76 11.40 12.47 2.76
C GLU A 76 10.38 11.39 3.24
N ASN A 77 9.39 11.81 4.02
CA ASN A 77 8.40 10.90 4.62
C ASN A 77 7.53 10.17 3.59
N ALA A 78 7.30 10.77 2.42
CA ALA A 78 6.54 10.17 1.33
C ALA A 78 7.18 10.47 -0.02
N GLY A 79 6.83 9.68 -1.04
CA GLY A 79 7.21 9.95 -2.43
C GLY A 79 6.63 11.27 -2.91
N LEU A 80 7.35 11.96 -3.80
CA LEU A 80 6.94 13.26 -4.34
C LEU A 80 7.21 13.30 -5.84
N VAL A 81 6.15 13.46 -6.64
CA VAL A 81 6.20 13.42 -8.09
C VAL A 81 5.60 14.69 -8.69
N ASP A 82 6.31 15.31 -9.63
CA ASP A 82 5.83 16.45 -10.39
C ASP A 82 4.68 16.03 -11.32
N ILE A 83 3.54 16.69 -11.18
CA ILE A 83 2.36 16.49 -12.03
C ILE A 83 2.12 17.67 -12.98
N GLY A 84 3.10 18.57 -13.07
CA GLY A 84 3.05 19.75 -13.92
C GLY A 84 2.34 20.93 -13.27
N ASP A 85 2.39 22.08 -13.93
CA ASP A 85 1.73 23.33 -13.54
C ASP A 85 2.12 23.84 -12.14
N GLY A 86 3.30 23.46 -11.63
CA GLY A 86 3.80 23.81 -10.31
C GLY A 86 3.16 23.01 -9.17
N LEU A 87 2.50 21.90 -9.48
CA LEU A 87 1.92 20.98 -8.48
C LEU A 87 2.70 19.67 -8.43
N ALA A 88 2.71 19.08 -7.24
CA ALA A 88 3.25 17.75 -7.00
C ALA A 88 2.23 16.86 -6.27
N CYS A 89 2.29 15.57 -6.56
CA CYS A 89 1.57 14.54 -5.82
C CYS A 89 2.53 13.88 -4.83
N SER A 90 2.17 13.91 -3.55
CA SER A 90 2.81 13.13 -2.50
C SER A 90 1.99 11.88 -2.25
N PHE A 91 2.61 10.69 -2.20
CA PHE A 91 1.90 9.45 -1.95
C PHE A 91 2.79 8.39 -1.32
N LYS A 92 2.16 7.50 -0.55
CA LYS A 92 2.84 6.41 0.16
C LYS A 92 1.88 5.28 0.46
N ILE A 93 2.41 4.07 0.65
CA ILE A 93 1.71 2.91 1.19
C ILE A 93 2.49 2.34 2.37
N GLU A 94 1.79 1.97 3.44
CA GLU A 94 2.38 1.34 4.63
C GLU A 94 1.53 0.19 5.16
N SER A 95 2.19 -0.74 5.88
CA SER A 95 1.54 -1.86 6.55
C SER A 95 1.18 -1.52 7.99
N HIS A 96 0.02 -2.03 8.43
CA HIS A 96 -0.39 -2.04 9.83
C HIS A 96 -0.91 -3.44 10.24
N ASN A 97 -0.15 -4.49 9.88
CA ASN A 97 -0.54 -5.89 9.94
C ASN A 97 -0.63 -6.41 11.37
N HIS A 98 0.47 -6.37 12.12
CA HIS A 98 0.57 -6.92 13.48
C HIS A 98 -0.42 -6.28 14.47
N PRO A 99 -0.57 -4.94 14.52
CA PRO A 99 -1.58 -4.31 15.37
C PRO A 99 -3.00 -4.75 15.00
N SER A 100 -3.30 -4.88 13.70
CA SER A 100 -4.62 -5.29 13.21
C SER A 100 -4.94 -6.76 13.50
N ALA A 101 -3.93 -7.61 13.64
CA ALA A 101 -4.13 -9.01 14.04
C ALA A 101 -4.59 -9.15 15.50
N LEU A 102 -4.21 -8.21 16.38
CA LEU A 102 -4.55 -8.19 17.80
C LEU A 102 -5.82 -7.38 18.08
N GLU A 103 -5.91 -6.19 17.53
CA GLU A 103 -7.01 -5.25 17.71
C GLU A 103 -7.39 -4.64 16.35
N PRO A 104 -8.22 -5.33 15.57
CA PRO A 104 -8.43 -5.00 14.16
C PRO A 104 -9.01 -3.60 13.94
N TYR A 105 -9.86 -3.11 14.86
CA TYR A 105 -10.42 -1.77 14.75
C TYR A 105 -9.36 -0.68 14.94
N GLN A 106 -8.65 -0.71 16.06
CA GLN A 106 -7.62 0.29 16.36
C GLN A 106 -6.39 0.16 15.46
N GLY A 107 -5.97 -1.08 15.18
CA GLY A 107 -4.85 -1.34 14.28
C GLY A 107 -5.10 -0.78 12.87
N ALA A 108 -6.27 -0.96 12.31
CA ALA A 108 -6.60 -0.43 10.99
C ALA A 108 -6.83 1.10 11.02
N ALA A 109 -7.50 1.61 12.06
CA ALA A 109 -7.73 3.04 12.24
C ALA A 109 -6.41 3.83 12.31
N THR A 110 -5.45 3.36 13.11
CA THR A 110 -4.14 4.01 13.25
C THR A 110 -3.27 3.85 12.01
N GLY A 111 -3.45 2.80 11.21
CA GLY A 111 -2.84 2.67 9.89
C GLY A 111 -3.31 3.78 8.93
N VAL A 112 -4.61 4.10 8.93
CA VAL A 112 -5.15 5.22 8.15
C VAL A 112 -4.60 6.56 8.66
N GLY A 113 -4.53 6.77 9.98
CA GLY A 113 -3.95 7.98 10.58
C GLY A 113 -2.49 8.17 10.17
N GLY A 114 -1.65 7.15 10.40
CA GLY A 114 -0.20 7.22 10.11
C GLY A 114 0.09 7.55 8.66
N ILE A 115 -0.56 6.86 7.71
CA ILE A 115 -0.29 7.11 6.29
C ILE A 115 -0.71 8.52 5.85
N ASN A 116 -1.77 9.08 6.41
CA ASN A 116 -2.18 10.46 6.11
C ASN A 116 -1.23 11.50 6.74
N ARG A 117 -0.68 11.22 7.94
CA ARG A 117 0.34 12.08 8.57
C ARG A 117 1.59 12.21 7.70
N ASP A 118 2.09 11.12 7.13
CA ASP A 118 3.21 11.16 6.18
C ASP A 118 2.94 12.10 5.02
N ILE A 119 1.73 12.11 4.49
CA ILE A 119 1.35 12.97 3.37
C ILE A 119 1.32 14.45 3.78
N PHE A 120 0.64 14.79 4.89
CA PHE A 120 0.54 16.21 5.25
C PHE A 120 1.80 16.76 5.95
N THR A 121 2.68 15.91 6.46
CA THR A 121 4.04 16.28 6.85
C THR A 121 4.84 16.90 5.70
N MET A 122 4.60 16.44 4.47
CA MET A 122 5.17 17.01 3.25
C MET A 122 4.57 18.37 2.84
N GLY A 123 3.58 18.88 3.58
CA GLY A 123 2.78 20.04 3.17
C GLY A 123 1.68 19.72 2.16
N ALA A 124 1.54 18.43 1.79
CA ALA A 124 0.53 17.98 0.86
C ALA A 124 -0.82 17.77 1.58
N ARG A 125 -1.90 18.28 0.99
CA ARG A 125 -3.25 17.96 1.48
C ARG A 125 -3.65 16.59 0.96
N PRO A 126 -3.92 15.59 1.83
CA PRO A 126 -4.47 14.32 1.41
C PRO A 126 -5.79 14.50 0.66
N ILE A 127 -5.96 13.82 -0.47
CA ILE A 127 -7.16 13.91 -1.33
C ILE A 127 -7.84 12.57 -1.58
N ALA A 128 -7.14 11.47 -1.32
CA ALA A 128 -7.66 10.11 -1.52
C ALA A 128 -6.87 9.08 -0.72
N GLN A 129 -7.56 8.01 -0.33
CA GLN A 129 -6.96 6.82 0.25
C GLN A 129 -7.48 5.55 -0.41
N LEU A 130 -6.65 4.51 -0.41
CA LEU A 130 -6.95 3.17 -0.82
C LEU A 130 -6.41 2.18 0.22
N ASN A 131 -6.89 0.94 0.19
CA ASN A 131 -6.38 -0.11 1.07
C ASN A 131 -6.19 -1.41 0.30
N SER A 132 -5.11 -2.14 0.60
CA SER A 132 -4.94 -3.53 0.19
C SER A 132 -5.07 -4.40 1.43
N LEU A 133 -6.11 -5.24 1.46
CA LEU A 133 -6.50 -6.04 2.61
C LEU A 133 -6.43 -7.52 2.30
N ARG A 134 -5.80 -8.30 3.18
CA ARG A 134 -5.72 -9.76 3.06
C ARG A 134 -6.22 -10.39 4.34
N PHE A 135 -7.12 -11.36 4.21
CA PHE A 135 -7.73 -12.07 5.33
C PHE A 135 -7.70 -13.57 5.10
N GLY A 136 -7.86 -14.33 6.16
CA GLY A 136 -8.01 -15.77 6.13
C GLY A 136 -9.34 -16.24 5.53
N ASN A 137 -9.64 -17.51 5.75
CA ASN A 137 -10.88 -18.11 5.28
C ASN A 137 -12.11 -17.37 5.85
N PRO A 138 -12.97 -16.80 5.01
CA PRO A 138 -14.10 -15.96 5.47
C PRO A 138 -15.21 -16.74 6.19
N GLU A 139 -15.19 -18.08 6.16
CA GLU A 139 -16.12 -18.90 6.96
C GLU A 139 -15.73 -18.99 8.44
N LEU A 140 -14.48 -18.69 8.78
CA LEU A 140 -13.98 -18.73 10.15
C LEU A 140 -14.50 -17.53 10.95
N ALA A 141 -14.94 -17.77 12.18
CA ALA A 141 -15.43 -16.71 13.07
C ALA A 141 -14.37 -15.63 13.35
N LYS A 142 -13.10 -16.05 13.50
CA LYS A 142 -11.96 -15.13 13.68
C LYS A 142 -11.78 -14.22 12.47
N THR A 143 -11.83 -14.77 11.26
CA THR A 143 -11.70 -13.98 10.03
C THR A 143 -12.83 -12.97 9.90
N LYS A 144 -14.08 -13.37 10.18
CA LYS A 144 -15.23 -12.45 10.19
C LYS A 144 -15.05 -11.30 11.18
N TRP A 145 -14.53 -11.59 12.37
CA TRP A 145 -14.21 -10.58 13.38
C TRP A 145 -13.11 -9.63 12.90
N LEU A 146 -12.02 -10.15 12.31
CA LEU A 146 -10.94 -9.36 11.73
C LEU A 146 -11.45 -8.44 10.64
N VAL A 147 -12.19 -8.97 9.66
CA VAL A 147 -12.75 -8.19 8.54
C VAL A 147 -13.65 -7.08 9.06
N LYS A 148 -14.60 -7.40 9.97
CA LYS A 148 -15.52 -6.40 10.53
C LYS A 148 -14.77 -5.30 11.28
N GLY A 149 -13.79 -5.66 12.10
CA GLY A 149 -12.99 -4.70 12.84
C GLY A 149 -12.14 -3.81 11.95
N VAL A 150 -11.40 -4.39 11.02
CA VAL A 150 -10.53 -3.65 10.07
C VAL A 150 -11.36 -2.69 9.20
N VAL A 151 -12.41 -3.19 8.55
CA VAL A 151 -13.27 -2.35 7.67
C VAL A 151 -13.90 -1.22 8.45
N LYS A 152 -14.39 -1.49 9.66
CA LYS A 152 -14.96 -0.45 10.51
C LYS A 152 -13.91 0.57 10.95
N GLY A 153 -12.70 0.13 11.34
CA GLY A 153 -11.60 1.03 11.74
C GLY A 153 -11.18 1.98 10.62
N ILE A 154 -11.01 1.45 9.40
CA ILE A 154 -10.72 2.25 8.21
C ILE A 154 -11.84 3.26 7.93
N GLY A 155 -13.09 2.79 7.95
CA GLY A 155 -14.27 3.62 7.67
C GLY A 155 -14.43 4.74 8.69
N ASP A 156 -14.47 4.42 9.98
CA ASP A 156 -14.69 5.41 11.04
C ASP A 156 -13.57 6.46 11.05
N TYR A 157 -12.30 6.04 10.90
CA TYR A 157 -11.19 6.99 10.89
C TYR A 157 -11.19 7.88 9.65
N GLY A 158 -11.24 7.29 8.44
CA GLY A 158 -11.22 8.03 7.19
C GLY A 158 -12.42 8.96 7.03
N ASN A 159 -13.62 8.49 7.39
CA ASN A 159 -14.85 9.29 7.31
C ASN A 159 -14.82 10.50 8.26
N ALA A 160 -14.35 10.32 9.51
CA ALA A 160 -14.24 11.39 10.48
C ALA A 160 -13.08 12.36 10.18
N PHE A 161 -11.94 11.85 9.72
CA PHE A 161 -10.82 12.65 9.25
C PHE A 161 -11.18 13.45 7.99
N GLY A 162 -12.09 12.94 7.17
CA GLY A 162 -12.64 13.63 6.00
C GLY A 162 -11.81 13.44 4.73
N ILE A 163 -11.28 12.23 4.52
CA ILE A 163 -10.60 11.81 3.29
C ILE A 163 -11.41 10.69 2.62
N PRO A 164 -11.70 10.77 1.31
CA PRO A 164 -12.45 9.73 0.63
C PRO A 164 -11.63 8.47 0.44
N THR A 165 -12.21 7.30 0.72
CA THR A 165 -11.69 6.02 0.28
C THR A 165 -12.22 5.73 -1.11
N VAL A 166 -11.35 5.76 -2.11
CA VAL A 166 -11.74 5.79 -3.52
C VAL A 166 -11.53 4.48 -4.26
N GLY A 167 -10.80 3.54 -3.66
CA GLY A 167 -10.50 2.24 -4.24
C GLY A 167 -9.80 1.31 -3.24
N GLY A 168 -9.29 0.21 -3.75
CA GLY A 168 -8.59 -0.79 -2.96
C GLY A 168 -8.92 -2.21 -3.39
N GLU A 169 -8.34 -3.18 -2.68
CA GLU A 169 -8.55 -4.60 -2.92
C GLU A 169 -8.77 -5.37 -1.61
N VAL A 170 -9.51 -6.47 -1.69
CA VAL A 170 -9.70 -7.40 -0.57
C VAL A 170 -9.59 -8.82 -1.08
N PHE A 171 -8.70 -9.59 -0.50
CA PHE A 171 -8.41 -10.95 -0.89
C PHE A 171 -8.47 -11.91 0.30
N PHE A 172 -8.87 -13.17 0.07
CA PHE A 172 -9.02 -14.20 1.08
C PHE A 172 -8.21 -15.44 0.72
N ASP A 173 -7.39 -15.92 1.66
CA ASP A 173 -6.68 -17.19 1.54
C ASP A 173 -6.36 -17.74 2.94
N ASP A 174 -6.33 -19.06 3.08
CA ASP A 174 -6.07 -19.73 4.37
C ASP A 174 -4.73 -19.27 4.99
N CYS A 175 -3.72 -18.87 4.20
CA CYS A 175 -2.43 -18.43 4.72
C CYS A 175 -2.49 -17.16 5.56
N TYR A 176 -3.61 -16.41 5.52
CA TYR A 176 -3.83 -15.20 6.32
C TYR A 176 -4.76 -15.42 7.52
N ASN A 177 -5.06 -16.67 7.92
CA ASN A 177 -6.02 -16.96 9.00
C ASN A 177 -5.67 -16.30 10.33
N THR A 178 -4.39 -16.25 10.67
CA THR A 178 -3.88 -15.65 11.93
C THR A 178 -3.18 -14.34 11.73
N ASN A 179 -2.64 -14.09 10.54
CA ASN A 179 -1.88 -12.88 10.21
C ASN A 179 -2.52 -12.16 9.01
N PRO A 180 -3.54 -11.32 9.23
CA PRO A 180 -4.10 -10.49 8.17
C PRO A 180 -3.07 -9.48 7.69
N LEU A 181 -3.18 -9.04 6.44
CA LEU A 181 -2.43 -7.89 5.93
C LEU A 181 -3.37 -6.70 5.79
N VAL A 182 -2.97 -5.58 6.38
CA VAL A 182 -3.69 -4.30 6.32
C VAL A 182 -2.71 -3.25 5.82
N ASN A 183 -2.81 -2.92 4.55
CA ASN A 183 -1.94 -1.94 3.91
C ASN A 183 -2.75 -0.71 3.54
N ALA A 184 -2.36 0.44 4.06
CA ALA A 184 -3.03 1.72 3.83
C ALA A 184 -2.21 2.59 2.86
N PHE A 185 -2.87 3.09 1.83
CA PHE A 185 -2.32 4.01 0.83
C PHE A 185 -2.98 5.38 0.96
N SER A 186 -2.21 6.44 0.85
CA SER A 186 -2.73 7.81 0.76
C SER A 186 -1.99 8.61 -0.31
N ALA A 187 -2.72 9.54 -0.93
CA ALA A 187 -2.18 10.50 -1.87
C ALA A 187 -2.69 11.92 -1.57
N GLY A 188 -1.80 12.90 -1.72
CA GLY A 188 -2.11 14.31 -1.48
C GLY A 188 -1.45 15.23 -2.50
N ILE A 189 -1.91 16.47 -2.57
CA ILE A 189 -1.41 17.49 -3.51
C ILE A 189 -0.76 18.63 -2.73
N VAL A 190 0.39 19.07 -3.25
CA VAL A 190 1.15 20.22 -2.75
C VAL A 190 1.65 21.07 -3.91
N LYS A 191 1.83 22.37 -3.71
CA LYS A 191 2.59 23.21 -4.63
C LYS A 191 4.08 22.86 -4.53
N ALA A 192 4.76 22.64 -5.64
CA ALA A 192 6.15 22.19 -5.67
C ALA A 192 7.11 23.09 -4.88
N GLY A 193 6.79 24.38 -4.76
CA GLY A 193 7.57 25.36 -3.95
C GLY A 193 7.21 25.43 -2.46
N GLU A 194 6.17 24.71 -2.02
CA GLU A 194 5.67 24.74 -0.63
C GLU A 194 5.90 23.40 0.12
N VAL A 195 6.77 22.55 -0.40
CA VAL A 195 7.08 21.24 0.20
C VAL A 195 7.83 21.43 1.51
N ALA A 196 7.30 20.88 2.60
CA ALA A 196 8.00 20.81 3.88
C ALA A 196 8.95 19.61 3.91
N ARG A 197 9.99 19.68 4.75
CA ARG A 197 11.06 18.68 4.85
C ARG A 197 11.19 18.17 6.27
N ALA A 198 11.59 16.91 6.39
CA ALA A 198 11.94 16.28 7.67
C ALA A 198 13.43 16.53 8.00
N ILE A 199 13.77 17.78 8.36
CA ILE A 199 15.16 18.21 8.62
C ILE A 199 15.25 19.13 9.84
N SER A 200 16.38 19.15 10.52
CA SER A 200 16.67 20.10 11.60
C SER A 200 18.00 20.79 11.38
N TYR A 201 17.99 22.11 11.41
CA TYR A 201 19.20 22.93 11.35
C TYR A 201 19.00 24.29 12.03
N GLY A 202 20.10 25.03 12.20
CA GLY A 202 20.10 26.36 12.81
C GLY A 202 20.14 26.30 14.34
N VAL A 203 21.34 26.46 14.88
CA VAL A 203 21.59 26.43 16.33
C VAL A 203 20.70 27.43 17.08
N GLY A 204 20.02 26.99 18.10
CA GLY A 204 19.08 27.76 18.90
C GLY A 204 17.67 27.84 18.32
N ASN A 205 17.37 27.19 17.18
CA ASN A 205 16.01 27.03 16.71
C ASN A 205 15.22 26.14 17.68
N PRO A 206 14.02 26.57 18.12
CA PRO A 206 13.20 25.80 19.06
C PRO A 206 12.59 24.56 18.41
N VAL A 207 12.52 23.50 19.21
CA VAL A 207 11.91 22.22 18.87
C VAL A 207 10.58 22.07 19.65
N PHE A 208 9.50 21.83 18.91
CA PHE A 208 8.16 21.68 19.46
C PHE A 208 7.64 20.26 19.26
N ILE A 209 6.89 19.77 20.25
CA ILE A 209 5.93 18.69 20.07
C ILE A 209 4.53 19.29 19.98
N VAL A 210 3.76 18.88 18.96
CA VAL A 210 2.45 19.42 18.68
C VAL A 210 1.43 18.30 18.48
N GLY A 211 0.14 18.60 18.74
CA GLY A 211 -0.96 17.65 18.58
C GLY A 211 -1.45 17.06 19.90
N SER A 212 -1.66 15.75 19.97
CA SER A 212 -2.17 15.04 21.14
C SER A 212 -1.15 14.90 22.27
N ALA A 213 -1.61 14.69 23.50
CA ALA A 213 -0.73 14.40 24.63
C ALA A 213 -0.17 12.96 24.53
N THR A 214 1.08 12.78 24.98
CA THR A 214 1.81 11.50 24.98
C THR A 214 1.27 10.55 26.06
N GLY A 215 0.89 9.35 25.69
CA GLY A 215 0.49 8.25 26.58
C GLY A 215 1.51 7.12 26.58
N LYS A 216 1.14 5.97 27.17
CA LYS A 216 1.95 4.74 27.17
C LYS A 216 1.57 3.78 26.04
N ASP A 217 0.72 4.19 25.13
CA ASP A 217 0.29 3.40 23.99
C ASP A 217 1.41 3.27 22.95
N GLY A 218 1.47 2.13 22.31
CA GLY A 218 2.44 1.82 21.27
C GLY A 218 3.88 1.57 21.74
N ILE A 219 4.16 1.61 23.06
CA ILE A 219 5.52 1.35 23.55
C ILE A 219 5.95 -0.07 23.16
N GLY A 220 7.01 -0.17 22.34
CA GLY A 220 7.49 -1.42 21.79
C GLY A 220 6.73 -1.92 20.56
N GLY A 221 5.89 -1.10 19.95
CA GLY A 221 5.13 -1.42 18.72
C GLY A 221 6.06 -1.79 17.56
N ALA A 222 7.09 -1.00 17.29
CA ALA A 222 8.09 -1.29 16.26
C ALA A 222 8.87 -2.60 16.53
N SER A 223 9.16 -2.92 17.79
CA SER A 223 9.76 -4.21 18.16
C SER A 223 8.78 -5.36 17.96
N PHE A 224 7.52 -5.18 18.34
CA PHE A 224 6.45 -6.17 18.10
C PHE A 224 6.22 -6.44 16.61
N ALA A 225 6.27 -5.42 15.77
CA ALA A 225 6.19 -5.58 14.31
C ALA A 225 7.39 -6.34 13.71
N SER A 226 8.42 -6.62 14.50
CA SER A 226 9.61 -7.39 14.14
C SER A 226 9.67 -8.76 14.80
N GLU A 227 8.53 -9.32 15.20
CA GLU A 227 8.40 -10.66 15.83
C GLU A 227 7.27 -11.47 15.15
N ASP A 228 7.37 -12.80 15.19
CA ASP A 228 6.32 -13.70 14.71
C ASP A 228 5.06 -13.64 15.61
N ILE A 229 3.88 -13.72 15.02
CA ILE A 229 2.61 -13.76 15.77
C ILE A 229 2.43 -15.12 16.44
N SER A 230 2.06 -15.12 17.74
CA SER A 230 1.80 -16.31 18.54
C SER A 230 0.61 -16.12 19.48
N GLU A 231 0.15 -17.17 20.15
CA GLU A 231 -0.89 -17.07 21.20
C GLU A 231 -0.51 -16.07 22.31
N LYS A 232 0.79 -15.90 22.60
CA LYS A 232 1.30 -14.95 23.59
C LYS A 232 1.26 -13.50 23.11
N SER A 233 1.00 -13.27 21.81
CA SER A 233 0.93 -11.91 21.27
C SER A 233 -0.21 -11.07 21.89
N THR A 234 -1.22 -11.71 22.48
CA THR A 234 -2.26 -11.00 23.26
C THR A 234 -1.71 -10.28 24.50
N GLU A 235 -0.58 -10.70 25.03
CA GLU A 235 0.12 -10.00 26.12
C GLU A 235 0.71 -8.65 25.65
N LYS A 236 0.83 -8.45 24.33
CA LYS A 236 1.33 -7.24 23.65
C LYS A 236 0.23 -6.21 23.32
N LEU A 237 -1.02 -6.41 23.78
CA LEU A 237 -2.11 -5.42 23.57
C LEU A 237 -1.71 -3.97 23.93
N PRO A 238 -0.90 -3.69 24.97
CA PRO A 238 -0.42 -2.33 25.24
C PRO A 238 0.46 -1.72 24.14
N ALA A 239 1.00 -2.54 23.24
CA ALA A 239 1.75 -2.07 22.07
C ALA A 239 0.83 -1.59 20.93
N VAL A 240 -0.48 -1.80 21.01
CA VAL A 240 -1.44 -1.28 20.03
C VAL A 240 -1.73 0.19 20.33
N GLN A 241 -1.68 0.99 19.30
CA GLN A 241 -1.95 2.40 19.33
C GLN A 241 -3.48 2.66 19.34
N VAL A 242 -3.90 3.83 19.82
CA VAL A 242 -5.29 4.28 19.80
C VAL A 242 -5.37 5.56 18.98
N GLY A 243 -6.21 5.57 17.95
CA GLY A 243 -6.37 6.71 17.04
C GLY A 243 -7.56 7.60 17.38
N ASP A 244 -7.39 8.91 17.18
CA ASP A 244 -8.42 9.93 17.28
C ASP A 244 -8.51 10.74 15.96
N PRO A 245 -9.41 10.38 15.04
CA PRO A 245 -9.49 11.04 13.73
C PRO A 245 -9.90 12.51 13.80
N PHE A 246 -10.59 12.93 14.88
CA PHE A 246 -10.93 14.33 15.08
C PHE A 246 -9.68 15.16 15.40
N MET A 247 -8.85 14.69 16.32
CA MET A 247 -7.59 15.34 16.65
C MET A 247 -6.63 15.34 15.46
N GLU A 248 -6.60 14.26 14.68
CA GLU A 248 -5.82 14.19 13.45
C GLU A 248 -6.28 15.24 12.42
N LYS A 249 -7.58 15.44 12.29
CA LYS A 249 -8.14 16.49 11.40
C LYS A 249 -7.71 17.89 11.81
N LEU A 250 -7.75 18.21 13.09
CA LEU A 250 -7.25 19.48 13.60
C LEU A 250 -5.76 19.64 13.36
N LEU A 251 -4.98 18.57 13.60
CA LEU A 251 -3.54 18.54 13.38
C LEU A 251 -3.19 18.76 11.90
N LEU A 252 -3.90 18.15 10.96
CA LEU A 252 -3.76 18.40 9.53
C LEU A 252 -3.92 19.89 9.20
N GLU A 253 -5.00 20.54 9.65
CA GLU A 253 -5.26 21.93 9.32
C GLU A 253 -4.21 22.85 9.95
N ALA A 254 -3.84 22.62 11.22
CA ALA A 254 -2.79 23.39 11.90
C ALA A 254 -1.42 23.20 11.22
N SER A 255 -1.05 21.97 10.84
CA SER A 255 0.22 21.68 10.17
C SER A 255 0.34 22.37 8.82
N LEU A 256 -0.71 22.31 7.99
CA LEU A 256 -0.72 23.02 6.72
C LEU A 256 -0.71 24.55 6.90
N GLU A 257 -1.32 25.07 7.96
CA GLU A 257 -1.30 26.51 8.27
C GLU A 257 0.10 26.98 8.69
N ILE A 258 0.80 26.24 9.58
CA ILE A 258 2.15 26.62 10.01
C ILE A 258 3.17 26.53 8.87
N ILE A 259 3.08 25.51 8.00
CA ILE A 259 3.98 25.36 6.83
C ILE A 259 3.85 26.59 5.92
N ARG A 260 2.65 27.10 5.68
CA ARG A 260 2.41 28.29 4.84
C ARG A 260 2.97 29.57 5.43
N THR A 261 3.30 29.63 6.72
CA THR A 261 3.94 30.81 7.31
C THR A 261 5.36 31.02 6.81
N GLY A 262 6.01 29.95 6.32
CA GLY A 262 7.43 29.94 5.94
C GLY A 262 8.39 29.95 7.15
N TYR A 263 7.90 29.80 8.39
CA TYR A 263 8.71 29.80 9.61
C TYR A 263 9.05 28.40 10.12
N VAL A 264 8.55 27.35 9.46
CA VAL A 264 8.89 25.96 9.77
C VAL A 264 10.22 25.60 9.08
N VAL A 265 11.22 25.27 9.88
CA VAL A 265 12.51 24.77 9.41
C VAL A 265 12.39 23.33 8.96
N GLY A 266 11.66 22.53 9.75
CA GLY A 266 11.36 21.15 9.42
C GLY A 266 10.24 20.61 10.27
N ILE A 267 9.57 19.59 9.74
CA ILE A 267 8.44 18.92 10.40
C ILE A 267 8.49 17.43 10.08
N GLN A 268 8.18 16.60 11.08
CA GLN A 268 8.09 15.16 10.92
C GLN A 268 6.99 14.60 11.81
N ASP A 269 6.30 13.55 11.35
CA ASP A 269 5.35 12.84 12.16
C ASP A 269 6.06 11.98 13.23
N MET A 270 5.29 11.54 14.21
CA MET A 270 5.74 10.61 15.24
C MET A 270 5.02 9.27 15.03
N GLY A 271 5.48 8.51 14.07
CA GLY A 271 5.04 7.14 13.80
C GLY A 271 5.71 6.13 14.73
N ALA A 272 6.28 5.09 14.14
CA ALA A 272 7.05 4.08 14.86
C ALA A 272 8.20 4.72 15.67
N ALA A 273 8.46 4.21 16.88
CA ALA A 273 9.46 4.72 17.80
C ALA A 273 9.25 6.15 18.34
N GLY A 274 8.17 6.83 18.01
CA GLY A 274 7.76 8.08 18.62
C GLY A 274 8.76 9.23 18.53
N ILE A 275 9.03 9.92 19.67
CA ILE A 275 9.93 11.10 19.75
C ILE A 275 11.34 10.75 19.28
N ILE A 276 11.84 9.56 19.59
CA ILE A 276 13.22 9.21 19.23
C ILE A 276 13.40 9.06 17.71
N CYS A 277 12.42 8.52 17.00
CA CYS A 277 12.47 8.43 15.55
C CYS A 277 12.55 9.80 14.89
N SER A 278 11.58 10.67 15.16
CA SER A 278 11.53 12.01 14.57
C SER A 278 12.74 12.86 14.91
N THR A 279 13.22 12.86 16.17
CA THR A 279 14.42 13.61 16.55
C THR A 279 15.69 13.05 15.88
N SER A 280 15.83 11.72 15.78
CA SER A 280 17.02 11.10 15.17
C SER A 280 17.10 11.38 13.68
N GLU A 281 15.99 11.18 12.96
CA GLU A 281 15.97 11.34 11.49
C GLU A 281 16.17 12.80 11.08
N MET A 282 15.46 13.74 11.72
CA MET A 282 15.63 15.17 11.44
C MET A 282 17.03 15.65 11.76
N SER A 283 17.61 15.21 12.89
CA SER A 283 18.97 15.56 13.29
C SER A 283 20.03 14.96 12.37
N ALA A 284 19.89 13.71 11.97
CA ALA A 284 20.82 13.04 11.07
C ALA A 284 20.87 13.72 9.68
N LYS A 285 19.70 14.09 9.14
CA LYS A 285 19.60 14.80 7.86
C LYS A 285 20.15 16.23 7.92
N GLY A 286 19.96 16.91 9.05
CA GLY A 286 20.40 18.29 9.23
C GLY A 286 21.83 18.44 9.75
N GLU A 287 22.49 17.34 10.10
CA GLU A 287 23.84 17.32 10.71
C GLU A 287 23.94 18.19 11.99
N HIS A 288 22.82 18.35 12.71
CA HIS A 288 22.70 19.09 13.96
C HIS A 288 22.13 18.20 15.05
N GLY A 289 22.56 18.42 16.29
CA GLY A 289 21.99 17.76 17.46
C GLY A 289 20.74 18.47 17.99
N MET A 290 20.14 17.86 19.02
CA MET A 290 19.06 18.47 19.79
C MET A 290 19.28 18.26 21.28
N ILE A 291 18.87 19.25 22.07
CA ILE A 291 18.68 19.12 23.52
C ILE A 291 17.17 19.10 23.77
N ILE A 292 16.68 18.02 24.37
CA ILE A 292 15.25 17.79 24.63
C ILE A 292 15.02 17.61 26.13
N ASP A 293 14.06 18.36 26.67
CA ASP A 293 13.61 18.28 28.05
C ASP A 293 12.25 17.55 28.10
N LEU A 294 12.26 16.31 28.56
CA LEU A 294 11.08 15.45 28.58
C LEU A 294 10.02 15.88 29.61
N ASP A 295 10.41 16.68 30.61
CA ASP A 295 9.45 17.24 31.55
C ASP A 295 8.47 18.24 30.91
N LYS A 296 8.83 18.76 29.73
CA LYS A 296 7.99 19.67 28.94
C LYS A 296 7.05 18.98 27.96
N VAL A 297 7.20 17.68 27.76
CA VAL A 297 6.32 16.90 26.89
C VAL A 297 4.93 16.77 27.55
N PRO A 298 3.84 17.19 26.88
CA PRO A 298 2.49 16.97 27.39
C PRO A 298 2.21 15.46 27.52
N THR A 299 1.89 14.99 28.71
CA THR A 299 1.64 13.56 29.00
C THR A 299 0.23 13.32 29.51
N ARG A 300 -0.37 12.18 29.11
CA ARG A 300 -1.69 11.74 29.60
C ARG A 300 -1.65 11.09 30.98
N GLN A 301 -0.50 10.48 31.34
CA GLN A 301 -0.30 9.86 32.64
C GLN A 301 0.79 10.59 33.42
N ALA A 302 0.60 10.72 34.71
CA ALA A 302 1.62 11.25 35.60
C ALA A 302 2.77 10.24 35.79
N ASN A 303 3.97 10.74 36.04
CA ASN A 303 5.16 9.95 36.40
C ASN A 303 5.59 8.94 35.31
N MET A 304 5.41 9.28 34.02
CA MET A 304 6.00 8.52 32.94
C MET A 304 7.53 8.59 33.03
N LYS A 305 8.18 7.44 32.86
CA LYS A 305 9.65 7.38 32.76
C LYS A 305 10.14 7.95 31.45
N GLY A 306 11.38 8.46 31.40
CA GLY A 306 11.92 9.06 30.18
C GLY A 306 11.90 8.14 28.97
N TRP A 307 12.27 6.87 29.12
CA TRP A 307 12.18 5.91 28.03
C TRP A 307 10.73 5.63 27.57
N GLU A 308 9.74 5.68 28.50
CA GLU A 308 8.31 5.53 28.12
C GLU A 308 7.83 6.73 27.29
N ILE A 309 8.30 7.95 27.61
CA ILE A 309 7.98 9.16 26.84
C ILE A 309 8.64 9.13 25.46
N LEU A 310 9.91 8.72 25.40
CA LEU A 310 10.69 8.69 24.16
C LEU A 310 10.16 7.66 23.15
N LEU A 311 9.78 6.47 23.62
CA LEU A 311 9.40 5.34 22.80
C LEU A 311 7.87 5.21 22.62
N SER A 312 7.09 6.10 23.22
CA SER A 312 5.63 6.12 23.04
C SER A 312 5.30 6.39 21.57
N GLU A 313 4.41 5.58 20.99
CA GLU A 313 3.88 5.75 19.64
C GLU A 313 2.44 6.31 19.64
N SER A 314 2.10 7.12 20.69
CA SER A 314 0.82 7.82 20.72
C SER A 314 0.61 8.58 19.41
N GLN A 315 -0.58 8.41 18.85
CA GLN A 315 -0.93 8.97 17.54
C GLN A 315 -1.17 10.47 17.58
N GLU A 316 -1.40 11.09 16.45
CA GLU A 316 -1.76 12.49 16.25
C GLU A 316 -0.75 13.46 16.86
N ARG A 317 0.56 13.17 16.69
CA ARG A 317 1.66 14.03 17.15
C ARG A 317 2.65 14.31 16.04
N MET A 318 3.24 15.50 16.07
CA MET A 318 4.30 15.92 15.14
C MET A 318 5.45 16.56 15.91
N LEU A 319 6.67 16.43 15.38
CA LEU A 319 7.84 17.20 15.79
C LEU A 319 8.03 18.35 14.81
N VAL A 320 8.19 19.57 15.32
CA VAL A 320 8.35 20.76 14.48
C VAL A 320 9.57 21.56 14.94
N VAL A 321 10.46 21.87 14.03
CA VAL A 321 11.56 22.80 14.24
C VAL A 321 11.19 24.13 13.62
N VAL A 322 11.28 25.22 14.40
CA VAL A 322 10.79 26.56 14.02
C VAL A 322 11.93 27.55 14.02
N GLU A 323 11.88 28.57 13.17
CA GLU A 323 12.82 29.67 13.19
C GLU A 323 12.77 30.40 14.55
N LYS A 324 13.92 30.64 15.14
CA LYS A 324 14.05 31.38 16.40
C LYS A 324 13.38 32.74 16.33
N GLY A 325 12.55 33.04 17.33
CA GLY A 325 11.79 34.31 17.42
C GLY A 325 10.43 34.25 16.70
N LYS A 326 10.00 33.07 16.22
CA LYS A 326 8.69 32.83 15.59
C LYS A 326 7.77 31.95 16.43
N GLU A 327 8.17 31.59 17.62
CA GLU A 327 7.49 30.68 18.56
C GLU A 327 6.04 31.07 18.79
N ASP A 328 5.78 32.37 19.07
CA ASP A 328 4.43 32.87 19.38
C ASP A 328 3.46 32.74 18.19
N VAL A 329 3.97 32.87 16.94
CA VAL A 329 3.15 32.71 15.74
C VAL A 329 2.69 31.26 15.62
N ILE A 330 3.61 30.32 15.78
CA ILE A 330 3.33 28.88 15.68
C ILE A 330 2.36 28.48 16.80
N LYS A 331 2.66 28.88 18.04
CA LYS A 331 1.81 28.59 19.18
C LYS A 331 0.39 29.16 19.01
N GLY A 332 0.25 30.39 18.52
CA GLY A 332 -1.05 30.98 18.25
C GLY A 332 -1.90 30.24 17.23
N ILE A 333 -1.26 29.57 16.25
CA ILE A 333 -1.96 28.72 15.28
C ILE A 333 -2.47 27.44 15.96
N PHE A 334 -1.66 26.75 16.76
CA PHE A 334 -2.09 25.56 17.49
C PHE A 334 -3.15 25.88 18.57
N ASP A 335 -3.03 27.01 19.26
CA ASP A 335 -4.05 27.48 20.21
C ASP A 335 -5.40 27.72 19.49
N LYS A 336 -5.40 28.27 18.27
CA LYS A 336 -6.60 28.43 17.42
C LYS A 336 -7.30 27.10 17.14
N TRP A 337 -6.52 26.03 16.96
CA TRP A 337 -7.00 24.69 16.65
C TRP A 337 -7.23 23.81 17.88
N ASP A 338 -7.10 24.36 19.11
CA ASP A 338 -7.25 23.64 20.38
C ASP A 338 -6.32 22.42 20.50
N LEU A 339 -5.08 22.58 20.07
CA LEU A 339 -4.04 21.54 20.08
C LEU A 339 -2.88 21.91 21.01
N HIS A 340 -2.25 20.90 21.62
CA HIS A 340 -1.01 21.14 22.35
C HIS A 340 0.09 21.64 21.41
N CYS A 341 0.89 22.60 21.92
CA CYS A 341 2.09 23.10 21.27
C CYS A 341 3.12 23.42 22.35
N ALA A 342 3.98 22.46 22.62
CA ALA A 342 4.96 22.58 23.69
C ALA A 342 6.38 22.65 23.13
N GLN A 343 7.12 23.71 23.46
CA GLN A 343 8.56 23.77 23.19
C GLN A 343 9.30 22.83 24.14
N ILE A 344 9.79 21.73 23.61
CA ILE A 344 10.46 20.67 24.37
C ILE A 344 11.99 20.77 24.31
N GLY A 345 12.54 21.58 23.42
CA GLY A 345 13.99 21.66 23.25
C GLY A 345 14.44 22.71 22.26
N GLU A 346 15.69 22.56 21.86
CA GLU A 346 16.33 23.41 20.85
C GLU A 346 17.38 22.62 20.05
N VAL A 347 17.66 23.10 18.85
CA VAL A 347 18.72 22.61 17.96
C VAL A 347 20.07 23.09 18.48
N VAL A 348 21.06 22.20 18.51
CA VAL A 348 22.43 22.49 18.94
C VAL A 348 23.48 22.06 17.90
N GLU A 349 24.70 22.52 18.05
CA GLU A 349 25.83 22.06 17.23
C GLU A 349 26.14 20.57 17.49
N GLY A 350 26.69 19.92 16.50
CA GLY A 350 27.07 18.50 16.56
C GLY A 350 25.89 17.58 16.25
N GLY A 351 26.13 16.28 16.14
CA GLY A 351 25.16 15.28 15.71
C GLY A 351 24.62 14.44 16.86
N ARG A 352 24.59 14.95 18.09
CA ARG A 352 24.14 14.17 19.26
C ARG A 352 22.79 14.65 19.79
N LEU A 353 22.01 13.70 20.27
CA LEU A 353 20.74 13.92 20.94
C LEU A 353 20.95 13.78 22.45
N HIS A 354 20.58 14.82 23.19
CA HIS A 354 20.66 14.85 24.63
C HIS A 354 19.24 14.95 25.22
N PHE A 355 18.84 13.95 25.97
CA PHE A 355 17.50 13.88 26.60
C PHE A 355 17.62 14.05 28.11
N PHE A 356 16.89 15.03 28.63
CA PHE A 356 16.85 15.36 30.05
C PHE A 356 15.48 15.01 30.65
N GLN A 357 15.49 14.53 31.89
CA GLN A 357 14.29 14.39 32.72
C GLN A 357 14.65 14.72 34.16
N HIS A 358 13.84 15.54 34.87
CA HIS A 358 14.09 16.03 36.21
C HIS A 358 15.44 16.72 36.36
N GLY A 359 15.91 17.36 35.32
CA GLY A 359 17.21 18.02 35.27
C GLY A 359 18.43 17.09 35.11
N GLU A 360 18.19 15.78 34.97
CA GLU A 360 19.25 14.78 34.75
C GLU A 360 19.34 14.38 33.29
N LEU A 361 20.55 14.19 32.78
CA LEU A 361 20.80 13.64 31.45
C LEU A 361 20.53 12.13 31.48
N ILE A 362 19.44 11.69 30.87
CA ILE A 362 19.02 10.29 30.86
C ILE A 362 19.44 9.52 29.61
N ALA A 363 19.76 10.21 28.51
CA ALA A 363 20.32 9.59 27.32
C ALA A 363 21.16 10.60 26.52
N ASP A 364 22.27 10.12 25.98
CA ASP A 364 23.19 10.84 25.10
C ASP A 364 23.62 9.91 23.97
N VAL A 365 23.01 10.09 22.79
CA VAL A 365 23.15 9.20 21.64
C VAL A 365 23.45 9.96 20.35
N PRO A 366 24.29 9.40 19.44
CA PRO A 366 24.54 10.01 18.13
C PRO A 366 23.37 9.75 17.18
N ALA A 367 22.75 10.80 16.65
CA ALA A 367 21.59 10.69 15.77
C ALA A 367 21.87 9.87 14.51
N HIS A 368 23.03 10.11 13.86
CA HIS A 368 23.43 9.42 12.64
C HIS A 368 23.49 7.89 12.79
N ASP A 369 23.97 7.40 13.95
CA ASP A 369 24.15 5.96 14.17
C ASP A 369 22.85 5.24 14.48
N LEU A 370 21.76 5.97 14.72
CA LEU A 370 20.44 5.40 14.96
C LEU A 370 19.64 5.13 13.69
N VAL A 371 19.91 5.84 12.60
CA VAL A 371 19.01 5.91 11.45
C VAL A 371 19.47 5.10 10.25
N LEU A 372 18.54 4.77 9.39
CA LEU A 372 18.76 4.17 8.09
C LEU A 372 19.64 5.09 7.21
N GLY A 373 20.66 4.51 6.60
CA GLY A 373 21.62 5.26 5.79
C GLY A 373 22.77 5.88 6.61
N GLY A 374 22.67 5.83 7.95
CA GLY A 374 23.74 6.16 8.89
C GLY A 374 24.46 4.92 9.41
N GLY A 375 24.58 4.80 10.75
CA GLY A 375 25.25 3.69 11.42
C GLY A 375 24.39 2.47 11.75
N ALA A 376 23.08 2.48 11.43
CA ALA A 376 22.21 1.35 11.67
C ALA A 376 22.68 0.09 10.90
N PRO A 377 22.54 -1.12 11.47
CA PRO A 377 23.02 -2.36 10.85
C PRO A 377 22.45 -2.61 9.45
N GLN A 378 23.27 -3.19 8.57
CA GLN A 378 22.86 -3.66 7.25
C GLN A 378 23.28 -5.12 7.08
N ASN A 379 22.34 -6.02 7.09
CA ASN A 379 22.58 -7.45 7.11
C ASN A 379 22.53 -8.05 5.69
N HIS A 380 23.54 -8.85 5.36
CA HIS A 380 23.50 -9.74 4.19
C HIS A 380 22.97 -11.10 4.65
N ARG A 381 21.78 -11.47 4.21
CA ARG A 381 21.17 -12.76 4.52
C ARG A 381 21.41 -13.75 3.39
N GLU A 382 21.65 -14.99 3.76
CA GLU A 382 21.63 -16.10 2.82
C GLU A 382 20.22 -16.37 2.33
N TYR A 383 20.07 -16.74 1.06
CA TYR A 383 18.80 -17.13 0.50
C TYR A 383 18.94 -18.37 -0.38
N ARG A 384 17.90 -19.18 -0.38
CA ARG A 384 17.87 -20.47 -1.08
C ARG A 384 16.52 -20.71 -1.69
N GLU A 385 16.49 -21.21 -2.93
CA GLU A 385 15.25 -21.56 -3.63
C GLU A 385 14.43 -22.57 -2.81
N PRO A 386 13.13 -22.31 -2.60
CA PRO A 386 12.24 -23.23 -1.92
C PRO A 386 12.00 -24.50 -2.75
N ALA A 387 11.91 -25.66 -2.12
CA ALA A 387 11.69 -26.92 -2.82
C ALA A 387 10.37 -26.94 -3.61
N TYR A 388 9.32 -26.29 -3.10
CA TYR A 388 8.01 -26.22 -3.76
C TYR A 388 8.06 -25.53 -5.13
N PHE A 389 9.00 -24.62 -5.36
CA PHE A 389 9.12 -23.88 -6.61
C PHE A 389 9.36 -24.82 -7.80
N GLN A 390 10.20 -25.85 -7.62
CA GLN A 390 10.43 -26.87 -8.65
C GLN A 390 9.24 -27.84 -8.79
N GLU A 391 8.47 -28.06 -7.71
CA GLU A 391 7.25 -28.87 -7.78
C GLU A 391 6.14 -28.17 -8.57
N PHE A 392 5.97 -26.87 -8.39
CA PHE A 392 4.98 -26.09 -9.11
C PHE A 392 5.21 -26.09 -10.63
N LYS A 393 6.46 -26.12 -11.07
CA LYS A 393 6.83 -26.22 -12.49
C LYS A 393 6.48 -27.56 -13.14
N LYS A 394 6.17 -28.59 -12.36
CA LYS A 394 5.75 -29.91 -12.89
C LYS A 394 4.27 -29.97 -13.25
N PHE A 395 3.52 -28.92 -13.03
CA PHE A 395 2.10 -28.86 -13.38
C PHE A 395 1.91 -29.16 -14.87
N ASP A 396 1.01 -30.11 -15.17
CA ASP A 396 0.59 -30.42 -16.53
C ASP A 396 -0.89 -30.08 -16.70
N ILE A 397 -1.18 -29.12 -17.54
CA ILE A 397 -2.55 -28.68 -17.85
C ILE A 397 -3.43 -29.84 -18.33
N ASN A 398 -2.87 -30.86 -18.99
CA ASN A 398 -3.62 -32.03 -19.48
C ASN A 398 -4.09 -32.94 -18.35
N SER A 399 -3.57 -32.78 -17.12
CA SER A 399 -4.09 -33.48 -15.93
C SER A 399 -5.45 -32.93 -15.47
N VAL A 400 -5.85 -31.75 -15.96
CA VAL A 400 -7.12 -31.10 -15.65
C VAL A 400 -8.06 -31.25 -16.84
N ALA A 401 -9.27 -31.77 -16.59
CA ALA A 401 -10.28 -31.88 -17.63
C ALA A 401 -10.75 -30.49 -18.08
N ASP A 402 -10.80 -30.26 -19.39
CA ASP A 402 -11.37 -29.05 -19.98
C ASP A 402 -12.89 -28.94 -19.71
N VAL A 403 -13.45 -27.76 -19.81
CA VAL A 403 -14.91 -27.58 -19.79
C VAL A 403 -15.47 -27.80 -21.21
N ASN A 404 -16.38 -28.77 -21.35
CA ASN A 404 -16.84 -29.23 -22.67
C ASN A 404 -18.34 -28.99 -22.91
N SER A 405 -19.03 -28.30 -22.01
CA SER A 405 -20.46 -28.06 -22.13
C SER A 405 -20.87 -26.71 -21.53
N ALA A 406 -21.96 -26.15 -22.03
CA ALA A 406 -22.53 -24.93 -21.44
C ALA A 406 -22.91 -25.11 -19.94
N ALA A 407 -23.28 -26.32 -19.53
CA ALA A 407 -23.57 -26.62 -18.14
C ALA A 407 -22.33 -26.53 -17.25
N GLU A 408 -21.19 -27.01 -17.73
CA GLU A 408 -19.90 -26.90 -17.01
C GLU A 408 -19.42 -25.43 -16.98
N ILE A 409 -19.50 -24.71 -18.10
CA ILE A 409 -19.18 -23.27 -18.14
C ILE A 409 -20.09 -22.52 -17.14
N ALA A 410 -21.38 -22.83 -17.10
CA ALA A 410 -22.31 -22.24 -16.15
C ALA A 410 -21.96 -22.54 -14.68
N ALA A 411 -21.53 -23.77 -14.38
CA ALA A 411 -21.11 -24.16 -13.03
C ALA A 411 -19.87 -23.40 -12.57
N VAL A 412 -18.85 -23.29 -13.42
CA VAL A 412 -17.63 -22.51 -13.13
C VAL A 412 -17.98 -21.04 -12.96
N THR A 413 -18.78 -20.46 -13.87
CA THR A 413 -19.19 -19.04 -13.80
C THR A 413 -19.91 -18.74 -12.48
N ARG A 414 -20.84 -19.59 -12.05
CA ARG A 414 -21.53 -19.41 -10.75
C ARG A 414 -20.55 -19.46 -9.59
N HIS A 415 -19.64 -20.42 -9.60
CA HIS A 415 -18.62 -20.54 -8.57
C HIS A 415 -17.76 -19.28 -8.47
N LEU A 416 -17.21 -18.83 -9.58
CA LEU A 416 -16.33 -17.65 -9.61
C LEU A 416 -17.08 -16.38 -9.19
N LEU A 417 -18.24 -16.09 -9.77
CA LEU A 417 -19.01 -14.89 -9.44
C LEU A 417 -19.46 -14.84 -7.96
N SER A 418 -19.58 -15.98 -7.30
CA SER A 418 -19.91 -16.06 -5.87
C SER A 418 -18.69 -16.20 -4.97
N HIS A 419 -17.49 -16.44 -5.52
CA HIS A 419 -16.28 -16.62 -4.73
C HIS A 419 -15.83 -15.30 -4.09
N PRO A 420 -15.45 -15.26 -2.79
CA PRO A 420 -15.09 -14.02 -2.07
C PRO A 420 -14.02 -13.17 -2.74
N ASN A 421 -13.08 -13.79 -3.45
CA ASN A 421 -12.02 -13.07 -4.17
C ASN A 421 -12.55 -12.36 -5.43
N ILE A 422 -13.54 -12.93 -6.10
CA ILE A 422 -14.13 -12.39 -7.34
C ILE A 422 -15.34 -11.52 -7.06
N ALA A 423 -16.25 -11.97 -6.18
CA ALA A 423 -17.49 -11.25 -5.85
C ALA A 423 -17.21 -9.80 -5.46
N SER A 424 -18.17 -8.92 -5.78
CA SER A 424 -18.10 -7.50 -5.44
C SER A 424 -17.78 -7.27 -3.98
N LYS A 425 -16.85 -6.36 -3.72
CA LYS A 425 -16.49 -5.92 -2.37
C LYS A 425 -17.48 -4.88 -1.80
N LYS A 426 -18.72 -4.88 -2.32
CA LYS A 426 -19.78 -3.94 -1.96
C LYS A 426 -19.98 -3.81 -0.46
N TRP A 427 -20.01 -4.93 0.27
CA TRP A 427 -20.12 -4.94 1.73
C TRP A 427 -19.00 -4.16 2.42
N VAL A 428 -17.81 -4.09 1.82
CA VAL A 428 -16.65 -3.34 2.33
C VAL A 428 -16.78 -1.86 1.98
N TYR A 429 -16.87 -1.52 0.68
CA TYR A 429 -16.76 -0.13 0.25
C TYR A 429 -17.99 0.73 0.56
N GLU A 430 -19.18 0.13 0.82
CA GLU A 430 -20.36 0.89 1.29
C GLU A 430 -20.20 1.44 2.72
N GLN A 431 -19.19 1.00 3.48
CA GLN A 431 -18.88 1.52 4.81
C GLN A 431 -17.94 2.73 4.76
N TYR A 432 -17.38 3.04 3.60
CA TYR A 432 -16.44 4.12 3.38
C TYR A 432 -17.13 5.32 2.70
N ASP A 433 -16.80 6.53 3.17
CA ASP A 433 -17.18 7.74 2.44
C ASP A 433 -16.23 7.88 1.23
N SER A 434 -16.77 7.67 0.04
CA SER A 434 -16.04 7.83 -1.22
C SER A 434 -16.18 9.22 -1.82
N MET A 435 -17.04 10.08 -1.24
CA MET A 435 -17.44 11.36 -1.84
C MET A 435 -17.05 12.60 -1.04
N VAL A 436 -16.53 12.44 0.18
CA VAL A 436 -16.07 13.57 0.99
C VAL A 436 -15.06 14.42 0.18
N GLY A 437 -15.16 15.75 0.30
CA GLY A 437 -14.38 16.66 -0.56
C GLY A 437 -14.89 16.76 -2.00
N THR A 438 -15.81 15.90 -2.47
CA THR A 438 -16.47 15.91 -3.79
C THR A 438 -15.53 15.93 -5.01
N ALA A 439 -14.31 15.38 -4.84
CA ALA A 439 -13.31 15.31 -5.91
C ALA A 439 -13.26 13.96 -6.62
N ASN A 440 -13.76 12.88 -5.98
CA ASN A 440 -13.79 11.55 -6.56
C ASN A 440 -14.69 11.49 -7.80
N ARG A 441 -14.18 10.91 -8.87
CA ARG A 441 -14.89 10.68 -10.13
C ARG A 441 -15.30 9.23 -10.34
N SER A 442 -14.76 8.31 -9.56
CA SER A 442 -14.99 6.87 -9.75
C SER A 442 -16.28 6.37 -9.12
N THR A 443 -16.91 7.11 -8.21
CA THR A 443 -18.23 6.75 -7.68
C THR A 443 -19.26 6.69 -8.81
N ASN A 444 -19.90 5.55 -9.00
CA ASN A 444 -20.82 5.24 -10.11
C ASN A 444 -20.20 5.30 -11.52
N ARG A 445 -18.88 5.28 -11.63
CA ARG A 445 -18.13 5.19 -12.89
C ARG A 445 -17.09 4.07 -12.74
N PRO A 446 -17.49 2.81 -12.86
CA PRO A 446 -16.60 1.68 -12.65
C PRO A 446 -15.44 1.72 -13.65
N SER A 447 -14.22 1.65 -13.15
CA SER A 447 -12.97 1.69 -13.91
C SER A 447 -11.90 0.92 -13.17
N ASP A 448 -10.86 0.48 -13.88
CA ASP A 448 -9.81 -0.36 -13.31
C ASP A 448 -8.91 0.40 -12.32
N SER A 449 -8.93 1.73 -12.35
CA SER A 449 -8.32 2.58 -11.31
C SER A 449 -9.26 3.67 -10.83
N ALA A 450 -9.06 4.16 -9.62
CA ALA A 450 -9.78 5.29 -9.08
C ALA A 450 -9.26 6.61 -9.65
N VAL A 451 -10.15 7.56 -9.94
CA VAL A 451 -9.80 8.89 -10.46
C VAL A 451 -10.31 9.98 -9.53
N VAL A 452 -9.41 10.87 -9.12
CA VAL A 452 -9.73 12.03 -8.28
C VAL A 452 -9.30 13.31 -8.99
N ARG A 453 -10.21 14.28 -9.08
CA ARG A 453 -9.91 15.61 -9.63
C ARG A 453 -9.01 16.39 -8.68
N ILE A 454 -8.02 17.06 -9.23
CA ILE A 454 -7.26 18.05 -8.48
C ILE A 454 -8.11 19.33 -8.40
N ARG A 455 -8.34 19.79 -7.19
CA ARG A 455 -9.01 21.07 -6.93
C ARG A 455 -7.98 22.12 -6.58
N ASP A 456 -7.91 23.17 -7.37
CA ASP A 456 -7.08 24.32 -7.09
C ASP A 456 -7.98 25.52 -6.84
N VAL A 457 -7.96 26.06 -5.60
CA VAL A 457 -8.78 27.18 -5.19
C VAL A 457 -8.41 28.45 -5.96
N GLU A 458 -7.15 28.59 -6.34
CA GLU A 458 -6.64 29.74 -7.09
C GLU A 458 -6.95 29.61 -8.61
N ARG A 459 -7.17 28.37 -9.07
CA ARG A 459 -7.50 28.03 -10.47
C ARG A 459 -8.76 27.19 -10.55
N PRO A 460 -9.96 27.81 -10.38
CA PRO A 460 -11.22 27.06 -10.25
C PRO A 460 -11.60 26.21 -11.48
N ASN A 461 -11.01 26.50 -12.65
CA ASN A 461 -11.18 25.74 -13.88
C ASN A 461 -10.02 24.76 -14.17
N TYR A 462 -9.24 24.43 -13.15
CA TYR A 462 -8.16 23.45 -13.29
C TYR A 462 -8.72 22.03 -13.48
N GLU A 463 -8.29 21.35 -14.52
CA GLU A 463 -8.94 20.12 -15.02
C GLU A 463 -8.05 18.88 -14.98
N LYS A 464 -6.98 18.84 -14.19
CA LYS A 464 -6.18 17.62 -14.03
C LYS A 464 -6.76 16.66 -12.98
N GLY A 465 -6.45 15.38 -13.14
CA GLY A 465 -6.79 14.33 -12.20
C GLY A 465 -5.61 13.42 -11.92
N ILE A 466 -5.67 12.75 -10.78
CA ILE A 466 -4.78 11.64 -10.41
C ILE A 466 -5.59 10.36 -10.47
N ALA A 467 -5.13 9.41 -11.26
CA ALA A 467 -5.57 8.02 -11.20
C ALA A 467 -4.69 7.25 -10.24
N MET A 468 -5.26 6.29 -9.51
CA MET A 468 -4.51 5.52 -8.52
C MET A 468 -5.09 4.12 -8.33
N THR A 469 -4.20 3.18 -8.03
CA THR A 469 -4.54 1.78 -7.76
C THR A 469 -3.61 1.16 -6.75
N VAL A 470 -4.03 0.04 -6.14
CA VAL A 470 -3.20 -0.85 -5.34
C VAL A 470 -3.43 -2.27 -5.83
N ASP A 471 -2.36 -2.99 -6.15
CA ASP A 471 -2.43 -4.29 -6.82
C ASP A 471 -1.38 -5.28 -6.31
N CYS A 472 -1.78 -6.52 -6.10
CA CYS A 472 -0.91 -7.68 -5.95
C CYS A 472 -1.72 -8.99 -5.96
N ASN A 473 -1.46 -9.90 -6.88
CA ASN A 473 -1.91 -11.28 -6.73
C ASN A 473 -0.82 -12.10 -6.03
N ALA A 474 -0.95 -12.28 -4.71
CA ALA A 474 0.04 -12.97 -3.88
C ALA A 474 0.22 -14.45 -4.25
N ARG A 475 -0.78 -15.08 -4.86
CA ARG A 475 -0.70 -16.47 -5.35
C ARG A 475 0.29 -16.58 -6.50
N TYR A 476 0.29 -15.60 -7.42
CA TYR A 476 1.27 -15.54 -8.50
C TYR A 476 2.68 -15.33 -7.97
N VAL A 477 2.83 -14.44 -6.99
CA VAL A 477 4.13 -14.19 -6.34
C VAL A 477 4.62 -15.41 -5.57
N ASN A 478 3.73 -16.16 -4.91
CA ASN A 478 4.08 -17.41 -4.26
C ASN A 478 4.51 -18.48 -5.27
N ALA A 479 3.85 -18.54 -6.42
CA ALA A 479 4.20 -19.49 -7.49
C ALA A 479 5.55 -19.16 -8.16
N ASP A 480 5.81 -17.90 -8.43
CA ASP A 480 7.10 -17.38 -8.91
C ASP A 480 7.29 -15.94 -8.46
N PRO A 481 8.13 -15.68 -7.45
CA PRO A 481 8.28 -14.33 -6.89
C PRO A 481 8.79 -13.29 -7.90
N PHE A 482 9.61 -13.69 -8.85
CA PHE A 482 10.13 -12.80 -9.88
C PHE A 482 9.03 -12.41 -10.88
N VAL A 483 8.39 -13.41 -11.47
CA VAL A 483 7.31 -13.19 -12.46
C VAL A 483 6.09 -12.56 -11.80
N GLY A 484 5.69 -13.04 -10.62
CA GLY A 484 4.53 -12.51 -9.90
C GLY A 484 4.70 -11.03 -9.50
N ALA A 485 5.91 -10.61 -9.15
CA ALA A 485 6.20 -9.20 -8.86
C ALA A 485 6.24 -8.34 -10.13
N GLN A 486 6.71 -8.88 -11.27
CA GLN A 486 6.57 -8.22 -12.56
C GLN A 486 5.10 -8.02 -12.92
N ILE A 487 4.27 -9.04 -12.73
CA ILE A 487 2.82 -8.97 -12.98
C ILE A 487 2.18 -7.88 -12.10
N ALA A 488 2.49 -7.83 -10.80
CA ALA A 488 1.90 -6.84 -9.89
C ALA A 488 2.16 -5.39 -10.36
N VAL A 489 3.38 -5.06 -10.78
CA VAL A 489 3.71 -3.74 -11.34
C VAL A 489 3.00 -3.51 -12.67
N SER A 490 2.97 -4.53 -13.54
CA SER A 490 2.37 -4.45 -14.87
C SER A 490 0.86 -4.29 -14.82
N GLU A 491 0.20 -5.00 -13.91
CA GLU A 491 -1.25 -4.90 -13.68
C GLU A 491 -1.63 -3.53 -13.13
N ALA A 492 -0.88 -3.00 -12.15
CA ALA A 492 -1.07 -1.64 -11.67
C ALA A 492 -0.97 -0.61 -12.81
N ALA A 493 0.04 -0.73 -13.69
CA ALA A 493 0.19 0.13 -14.85
C ALA A 493 -0.97 -0.06 -15.85
N ARG A 494 -1.38 -1.31 -16.13
CA ARG A 494 -2.50 -1.65 -17.02
C ARG A 494 -3.81 -1.04 -16.53
N ASN A 495 -4.10 -1.11 -15.22
CA ASN A 495 -5.28 -0.53 -14.60
C ASN A 495 -5.36 0.98 -14.82
N LEU A 496 -4.23 1.69 -14.68
CA LEU A 496 -4.15 3.11 -14.97
C LEU A 496 -4.37 3.41 -16.46
N VAL A 497 -3.72 2.65 -17.33
CA VAL A 497 -3.85 2.81 -18.80
C VAL A 497 -5.27 2.50 -19.26
N CYS A 498 -5.91 1.43 -18.77
CA CYS A 498 -7.31 1.10 -19.10
C CYS A 498 -8.28 2.21 -18.67
N THR A 499 -7.93 2.98 -17.65
CA THR A 499 -8.71 4.16 -17.22
C THR A 499 -8.40 5.42 -18.05
N GLY A 500 -7.33 5.39 -18.87
CA GLY A 500 -6.89 6.50 -19.72
C GLY A 500 -5.87 7.43 -19.04
N ALA A 501 -5.19 6.97 -18.00
CA ALA A 501 -4.13 7.71 -17.32
C ALA A 501 -2.73 7.28 -17.78
N GLU A 502 -1.76 8.18 -17.67
CA GLU A 502 -0.33 7.90 -17.85
C GLU A 502 0.27 7.44 -16.52
N PRO A 503 0.78 6.20 -16.38
CA PRO A 503 1.50 5.77 -15.18
C PRO A 503 2.71 6.65 -14.90
N LEU A 504 2.92 7.08 -13.63
CA LEU A 504 4.00 7.99 -13.26
C LEU A 504 5.06 7.36 -12.36
N ALA A 505 4.64 6.75 -11.27
CA ALA A 505 5.55 6.22 -10.25
C ALA A 505 4.83 5.26 -9.32
N ILE A 506 5.60 4.43 -8.61
CA ILE A 506 5.09 3.50 -7.60
C ILE A 506 5.59 3.81 -6.19
N THR A 507 4.81 3.39 -5.22
CA THR A 507 5.21 3.07 -3.85
C THR A 507 4.91 1.60 -3.60
N ASN A 508 5.64 0.92 -2.73
CA ASN A 508 5.41 -0.51 -2.49
C ASN A 508 5.32 -0.84 -1.00
N ASN A 509 4.54 -1.88 -0.68
CA ASN A 509 4.55 -2.47 0.64
C ASN A 509 4.88 -3.96 0.54
N LEU A 510 6.06 -4.32 1.03
CA LEU A 510 6.66 -5.64 0.87
C LEU A 510 6.37 -6.51 2.08
N ASN A 511 5.29 -7.30 2.02
CA ASN A 511 4.86 -8.16 3.10
C ASN A 511 5.42 -9.58 2.91
N PHE A 512 6.30 -10.02 3.79
CA PHE A 512 6.96 -11.32 3.75
C PHE A 512 7.01 -11.96 5.15
N GLY A 513 7.27 -13.24 5.21
CA GLY A 513 7.51 -13.97 6.47
C GLY A 513 8.85 -13.58 7.12
N ASN A 514 9.40 -14.47 7.94
CA ASN A 514 10.62 -14.21 8.71
C ASN A 514 11.87 -14.18 7.80
N PRO A 515 12.63 -13.08 7.76
CA PRO A 515 13.80 -12.92 6.88
C PRO A 515 15.00 -13.79 7.27
N TYR A 516 14.96 -14.44 8.43
CA TYR A 516 15.99 -15.40 8.84
C TYR A 516 15.78 -16.79 8.24
N VAL A 517 14.64 -17.04 7.58
CA VAL A 517 14.36 -18.26 6.82
C VAL A 517 14.86 -18.08 5.39
N PRO A 518 15.90 -18.83 4.93
CA PRO A 518 16.52 -18.59 3.62
C PRO A 518 15.55 -18.70 2.45
N GLU A 519 14.53 -19.55 2.53
CA GLU A 519 13.49 -19.71 1.51
C GLU A 519 12.57 -18.50 1.42
N VAL A 520 12.17 -17.92 2.55
CA VAL A 520 11.37 -16.67 2.61
C VAL A 520 12.20 -15.51 2.08
N TYR A 521 13.47 -15.44 2.46
CA TYR A 521 14.34 -14.37 1.98
C TYR A 521 14.62 -14.49 0.47
N TRP A 522 14.63 -15.71 -0.09
CA TRP A 522 14.71 -15.93 -1.53
C TRP A 522 13.48 -15.36 -2.25
N GLN A 523 12.28 -15.55 -1.69
CA GLN A 523 11.05 -14.96 -2.24
C GLN A 523 11.16 -13.43 -2.28
N PHE A 524 11.61 -12.80 -1.19
CA PHE A 524 11.81 -11.36 -1.10
C PHE A 524 12.80 -10.85 -2.16
N VAL A 525 13.97 -11.47 -2.27
CA VAL A 525 15.01 -11.08 -3.22
C VAL A 525 14.52 -11.15 -4.67
N HIS A 526 13.82 -12.22 -5.03
CA HIS A 526 13.32 -12.40 -6.38
C HIS A 526 12.14 -11.47 -6.69
N ALA A 527 11.27 -11.21 -5.74
CA ALA A 527 10.22 -10.22 -5.89
C ALA A 527 10.79 -8.80 -6.13
N VAL A 528 11.80 -8.39 -5.36
CA VAL A 528 12.46 -7.09 -5.57
C VAL A 528 13.10 -6.99 -6.95
N LYS A 529 13.75 -8.07 -7.44
CA LYS A 529 14.33 -8.11 -8.79
C LYS A 529 13.27 -7.99 -9.88
N GLY A 530 12.19 -8.78 -9.79
CA GLY A 530 11.11 -8.75 -10.77
C GLY A 530 10.41 -7.38 -10.82
N MET A 531 10.13 -6.81 -9.66
CA MET A 531 9.58 -5.46 -9.54
C MET A 531 10.51 -4.41 -10.20
N GLY A 532 11.81 -4.49 -9.92
CA GLY A 532 12.80 -3.58 -10.49
C GLY A 532 12.82 -3.60 -12.03
N GLU A 533 12.76 -4.78 -12.65
CA GLU A 533 12.70 -4.89 -14.12
C GLU A 533 11.42 -4.28 -14.70
N ALA A 534 10.27 -4.57 -14.10
CA ALA A 534 9.00 -4.02 -14.56
C ALA A 534 8.97 -2.47 -14.41
N CYS A 535 9.43 -1.95 -13.27
CA CYS A 535 9.53 -0.50 -13.06
C CYS A 535 10.42 0.19 -14.09
N LEU A 536 11.55 -0.44 -14.48
CA LEU A 536 12.40 0.07 -15.57
C LEU A 536 11.67 0.07 -16.90
N LYS A 537 10.96 -1.02 -17.21
CA LYS A 537 10.21 -1.17 -18.47
C LYS A 537 9.13 -0.12 -18.64
N PHE A 538 8.35 0.13 -17.58
CA PHE A 538 7.26 1.10 -17.60
C PHE A 538 7.70 2.53 -17.28
N SER A 539 8.97 2.75 -16.97
CA SER A 539 9.49 4.05 -16.52
C SER A 539 8.74 4.60 -15.29
N THR A 540 8.36 3.71 -14.37
CA THR A 540 7.66 4.02 -13.13
C THR A 540 8.60 3.82 -11.93
N PRO A 541 9.39 4.85 -11.56
CA PRO A 541 10.37 4.74 -10.48
C PRO A 541 9.68 4.47 -9.13
N VAL A 542 10.43 3.84 -8.22
CA VAL A 542 9.99 3.60 -6.84
C VAL A 542 10.29 4.84 -6.01
N THR A 543 9.24 5.49 -5.53
CA THR A 543 9.35 6.72 -4.73
C THR A 543 9.67 6.48 -3.26
N GLY A 544 9.41 5.28 -2.79
CA GLY A 544 9.52 4.85 -1.41
C GLY A 544 8.62 3.65 -1.16
N GLY A 545 8.46 3.31 0.09
CA GLY A 545 7.60 2.19 0.48
C GLY A 545 7.90 1.73 1.90
N ASN A 546 7.32 0.59 2.25
CA ASN A 546 7.47 -0.05 3.55
C ASN A 546 7.84 -1.53 3.36
N VAL A 547 8.65 -2.09 4.25
CA VAL A 547 8.89 -3.53 4.34
C VAL A 547 8.32 -4.04 5.64
N SER A 548 7.39 -4.99 5.52
CA SER A 548 6.79 -5.71 6.63
C SER A 548 7.27 -7.15 6.58
N PHE A 549 8.26 -7.48 7.37
CA PHE A 549 8.69 -8.86 7.62
C PHE A 549 7.95 -9.48 8.80
N TYR A 550 8.24 -10.75 9.08
CA TYR A 550 7.65 -11.54 10.18
C TYR A 550 6.12 -11.74 10.07
N ASN A 551 5.56 -11.59 8.85
CA ASN A 551 4.16 -11.93 8.62
C ASN A 551 4.01 -13.45 8.58
N GLN A 552 4.00 -14.05 9.76
CA GLN A 552 3.80 -15.49 9.95
C GLN A 552 3.32 -15.79 11.36
N SER A 553 2.77 -16.98 11.52
CA SER A 553 2.40 -17.51 12.82
C SER A 553 2.99 -18.89 13.04
N SER A 554 3.05 -19.34 14.31
CA SER A 554 3.44 -20.70 14.64
C SER A 554 2.50 -21.77 14.08
N ASP A 555 1.23 -21.40 13.85
CA ASP A 555 0.16 -22.33 13.48
C ASP A 555 0.00 -22.48 11.96
N ASP A 556 0.05 -21.35 11.24
CA ASP A 556 -0.23 -21.31 9.79
C ASP A 556 1.06 -21.17 8.95
N GLY A 557 2.22 -20.90 9.57
CA GLY A 557 3.46 -20.60 8.86
C GLY A 557 3.47 -19.19 8.26
N PRO A 558 4.33 -18.92 7.24
CA PRO A 558 4.41 -17.63 6.59
C PRO A 558 3.20 -17.39 5.69
N VAL A 559 2.76 -16.13 5.62
CA VAL A 559 1.80 -15.67 4.60
C VAL A 559 2.40 -15.82 3.19
N PHE A 560 1.58 -15.82 2.16
CA PHE A 560 2.10 -15.69 0.80
C PHE A 560 2.90 -14.38 0.65
N PRO A 561 4.01 -14.41 -0.10
CA PRO A 561 4.77 -13.20 -0.39
C PRO A 561 3.87 -12.18 -1.10
N THR A 562 3.67 -11.03 -0.49
CA THR A 562 2.68 -10.04 -0.95
C THR A 562 3.35 -8.67 -1.12
N PRO A 563 4.09 -8.43 -2.22
CA PRO A 563 4.62 -7.12 -2.57
C PRO A 563 3.51 -6.26 -3.18
N THR A 564 2.73 -5.59 -2.34
CA THR A 564 1.66 -4.71 -2.78
C THR A 564 2.22 -3.47 -3.47
N ILE A 565 1.76 -3.18 -4.67
CA ILE A 565 2.14 -2.02 -5.47
C ILE A 565 1.05 -0.96 -5.34
N GLY A 566 1.41 0.23 -4.88
CA GLY A 566 0.58 1.42 -5.02
C GLY A 566 1.10 2.25 -6.20
N MET A 567 0.28 2.55 -7.18
CA MET A 567 0.69 3.30 -8.37
C MET A 567 -0.20 4.51 -8.59
N ILE A 568 0.42 5.63 -8.95
CA ILE A 568 -0.30 6.83 -9.41
C ILE A 568 -0.07 7.07 -10.89
N GLY A 569 -1.08 7.64 -11.54
CA GLY A 569 -1.01 8.09 -12.94
C GLY A 569 -1.64 9.46 -13.11
N LEU A 570 -1.17 10.17 -14.13
CA LEU A 570 -1.68 11.49 -14.49
C LEU A 570 -2.80 11.38 -15.53
N MET A 571 -3.85 12.13 -15.29
CA MET A 571 -4.93 12.33 -16.24
C MET A 571 -5.07 13.82 -16.57
N GLU A 572 -4.65 14.22 -17.78
CA GLU A 572 -4.71 15.62 -18.19
C GLU A 572 -6.14 16.16 -18.28
N LYS A 573 -7.11 15.27 -18.57
CA LYS A 573 -8.53 15.60 -18.63
C LYS A 573 -9.36 14.52 -17.93
N PRO A 574 -9.70 14.71 -16.65
CA PRO A 574 -10.50 13.73 -15.91
C PRO A 574 -11.84 13.37 -16.54
N GLU A 575 -12.39 14.28 -17.39
CA GLU A 575 -13.63 14.05 -18.12
C GLU A 575 -13.51 12.91 -19.15
N SER A 576 -12.30 12.63 -19.64
CA SER A 576 -12.01 11.54 -20.59
C SER A 576 -11.80 10.19 -19.90
N GLN A 577 -12.06 10.07 -18.58
CA GLN A 577 -11.96 8.80 -17.86
C GLN A 577 -12.71 7.70 -18.59
N MET A 578 -11.97 6.68 -19.01
CA MET A 578 -12.52 5.45 -19.55
C MET A 578 -13.10 4.59 -18.43
N THR A 579 -14.16 3.87 -18.72
CA THR A 579 -14.83 2.98 -17.77
C THR A 579 -15.01 1.59 -18.37
N LEU A 580 -15.09 0.59 -17.50
CA LEU A 580 -15.13 -0.82 -17.91
C LEU A 580 -16.52 -1.27 -18.40
N ASP A 581 -17.59 -0.57 -18.02
CA ASP A 581 -18.97 -0.97 -18.29
C ASP A 581 -19.36 -0.80 -19.78
N PHE A 582 -20.05 -1.77 -20.34
CA PHE A 582 -20.62 -1.69 -21.69
C PHE A 582 -21.60 -0.51 -21.82
N LYS A 583 -21.59 0.18 -22.97
CA LYS A 583 -22.35 1.43 -23.17
C LYS A 583 -23.65 1.23 -23.95
N ASN A 584 -23.62 0.43 -25.02
CA ASN A 584 -24.75 0.30 -25.92
C ASN A 584 -24.95 -1.15 -26.34
N GLU A 585 -26.23 -1.55 -26.50
CA GLU A 585 -26.57 -2.79 -27.17
C GLU A 585 -26.06 -2.78 -28.62
N GLY A 586 -25.44 -3.87 -29.05
CA GLY A 586 -24.89 -4.01 -30.40
C GLY A 586 -23.42 -3.55 -30.52
N ASP A 587 -22.82 -2.95 -29.51
CA ASP A 587 -21.38 -2.70 -29.51
C ASP A 587 -20.64 -4.03 -29.66
N LEU A 588 -19.58 -4.04 -30.47
CA LEU A 588 -18.76 -5.22 -30.72
C LEU A 588 -17.77 -5.42 -29.57
N ILE A 589 -17.62 -6.66 -29.13
CA ILE A 589 -16.72 -7.05 -28.03
C ILE A 589 -15.45 -7.66 -28.63
N PHE A 590 -14.30 -7.07 -28.31
CA PHE A 590 -13.00 -7.57 -28.71
C PHE A 590 -12.13 -7.93 -27.51
N LEU A 591 -11.35 -8.99 -27.66
CA LEU A 591 -10.19 -9.26 -26.84
C LEU A 591 -8.96 -8.68 -27.54
N VAL A 592 -8.21 -7.81 -26.88
CA VAL A 592 -6.93 -7.27 -27.33
C VAL A 592 -5.82 -7.96 -26.51
N GLY A 593 -4.79 -8.44 -27.18
CA GLY A 593 -3.77 -9.31 -26.60
C GLY A 593 -3.93 -10.78 -27.03
N GLN A 594 -2.89 -11.57 -26.82
CA GLN A 594 -2.81 -12.97 -27.28
C GLN A 594 -3.46 -13.93 -26.28
N PRO A 595 -4.53 -14.66 -26.65
CA PRO A 595 -5.03 -15.76 -25.82
C PRO A 595 -3.93 -16.85 -25.64
N LYS A 596 -3.91 -17.50 -24.49
CA LYS A 596 -2.93 -18.55 -24.16
C LYS A 596 -3.65 -19.79 -23.62
N ASN A 597 -3.11 -20.99 -23.86
CA ASN A 597 -3.60 -22.23 -23.25
C ASN A 597 -3.01 -22.38 -21.85
N ASP A 598 -3.46 -21.52 -20.93
CA ASP A 598 -2.93 -21.47 -19.58
C ASP A 598 -4.05 -21.26 -18.55
N ILE A 599 -4.06 -22.10 -17.52
CA ILE A 599 -4.95 -21.99 -16.35
C ILE A 599 -4.16 -21.92 -15.04
N ALA A 600 -2.83 -21.84 -15.14
CA ALA A 600 -1.94 -21.88 -13.99
C ALA A 600 -2.24 -20.72 -13.00
N SER A 601 -2.21 -21.03 -11.73
CA SER A 601 -2.47 -20.13 -10.60
C SER A 601 -3.78 -19.33 -10.65
N SER A 602 -4.66 -19.62 -11.63
CA SER A 602 -5.96 -18.95 -11.74
C SER A 602 -6.89 -19.31 -10.57
N GLU A 603 -7.84 -18.42 -10.25
CA GLU A 603 -8.89 -18.68 -9.28
C GLU A 603 -9.70 -19.93 -9.66
N TYR A 604 -9.93 -20.12 -10.98
CA TYR A 604 -10.55 -21.35 -11.51
C TYR A 604 -9.78 -22.62 -11.12
N LEU A 605 -8.47 -22.65 -11.34
CA LEU A 605 -7.66 -23.82 -11.02
C LEU A 605 -7.57 -24.04 -9.50
N TYR A 606 -7.37 -22.96 -8.76
CA TYR A 606 -7.14 -22.99 -7.33
C TYR A 606 -8.39 -23.34 -6.54
N SER A 607 -9.50 -22.59 -6.71
CA SER A 607 -10.70 -22.72 -5.89
C SER A 607 -11.72 -23.71 -6.46
N TYR A 608 -11.90 -23.77 -7.79
CA TYR A 608 -12.87 -24.67 -8.40
C TYR A 608 -12.31 -26.07 -8.66
N ARG A 609 -11.10 -26.18 -9.18
CA ARG A 609 -10.45 -27.47 -9.44
C ARG A 609 -9.67 -28.02 -8.25
N GLY A 610 -9.39 -27.21 -7.23
CA GLY A 610 -8.66 -27.61 -6.02
C GLY A 610 -7.16 -27.88 -6.24
N VAL A 611 -6.58 -27.41 -7.35
CA VAL A 611 -5.16 -27.56 -7.67
C VAL A 611 -4.41 -26.33 -7.20
N LYS A 612 -3.68 -26.48 -6.10
CA LYS A 612 -2.96 -25.38 -5.44
C LYS A 612 -1.50 -25.21 -5.92
N ALA A 613 -0.95 -26.24 -6.55
CA ALA A 613 0.45 -26.30 -7.00
C ALA A 613 0.51 -26.13 -8.52
N SER A 614 0.82 -24.95 -8.99
CA SER A 614 1.04 -24.64 -10.40
C SER A 614 1.95 -23.41 -10.53
N PRO A 615 2.63 -23.19 -11.68
CA PRO A 615 3.46 -22.02 -11.88
C PRO A 615 2.63 -20.72 -11.88
N ALA A 616 3.31 -19.57 -11.86
CA ALA A 616 2.67 -18.30 -12.16
C ALA A 616 2.04 -18.33 -13.57
N PRO A 617 0.98 -17.53 -13.82
CA PRO A 617 0.37 -17.50 -15.15
C PRO A 617 1.35 -17.01 -16.21
N ALA A 618 1.12 -17.42 -17.46
CA ALA A 618 1.94 -17.02 -18.59
C ALA A 618 1.99 -15.51 -18.73
N PHE A 619 3.20 -14.96 -18.75
CA PHE A 619 3.48 -13.54 -18.79
C PHE A 619 4.73 -13.25 -19.61
N ASP A 620 4.72 -12.16 -20.36
CA ASP A 620 5.85 -11.58 -21.05
C ASP A 620 5.83 -10.06 -20.91
N LEU A 621 6.90 -9.50 -20.39
CA LEU A 621 6.96 -8.07 -20.04
C LEU A 621 6.97 -7.14 -21.28
N ASP A 622 7.53 -7.61 -22.41
CA ASP A 622 7.55 -6.85 -23.65
C ASP A 622 6.17 -6.85 -24.30
N GLU A 623 5.51 -8.02 -24.35
CA GLU A 623 4.12 -8.15 -24.83
C GLU A 623 3.16 -7.26 -24.01
N GLU A 624 3.33 -7.24 -22.70
CA GLU A 624 2.54 -6.41 -21.80
C GLU A 624 2.71 -4.91 -22.07
N PHE A 625 3.96 -4.47 -22.22
CA PHE A 625 4.25 -3.07 -22.50
C PHE A 625 3.65 -2.63 -23.85
N GLU A 626 3.81 -3.44 -24.91
CA GLU A 626 3.25 -3.16 -26.22
C GLU A 626 1.71 -3.09 -26.19
N LEU A 627 1.07 -4.00 -25.44
CA LEU A 627 -0.37 -3.97 -25.22
C LEU A 627 -0.83 -2.67 -24.59
N GLN A 628 -0.18 -2.24 -23.51
CA GLN A 628 -0.54 -1.00 -22.80
C GLN A 628 -0.39 0.23 -23.69
N GLN A 629 0.67 0.31 -24.50
CA GLN A 629 0.83 1.38 -25.49
C GLN A 629 -0.31 1.39 -26.52
N ALA A 630 -0.73 0.22 -26.98
CA ALA A 630 -1.85 0.09 -27.90
C ALA A 630 -3.18 0.55 -27.28
N VAL A 631 -3.47 0.11 -26.04
CA VAL A 631 -4.69 0.51 -25.32
C VAL A 631 -4.73 2.02 -25.10
N ALA A 632 -3.62 2.64 -24.71
CA ALA A 632 -3.52 4.09 -24.57
C ALA A 632 -3.86 4.82 -25.88
N GLN A 633 -3.37 4.32 -27.02
CA GLN A 633 -3.70 4.88 -28.35
C GLN A 633 -5.17 4.69 -28.71
N LEU A 634 -5.77 3.54 -28.42
CA LEU A 634 -7.20 3.29 -28.67
C LEU A 634 -8.08 4.28 -27.90
N ILE A 635 -7.76 4.53 -26.64
CA ILE A 635 -8.51 5.48 -25.79
C ILE A 635 -8.31 6.90 -26.28
N SER A 636 -7.07 7.34 -26.53
CA SER A 636 -6.78 8.71 -26.96
C SER A 636 -7.40 9.04 -28.32
N ASN A 637 -7.48 8.06 -29.22
CA ASN A 637 -8.14 8.19 -30.52
C ASN A 637 -9.66 7.97 -30.46
N GLN A 638 -10.24 7.74 -29.26
CA GLN A 638 -11.67 7.51 -29.05
C GLN A 638 -12.24 6.36 -29.91
N LEU A 639 -11.47 5.28 -30.08
CA LEU A 639 -11.85 4.13 -30.89
C LEU A 639 -12.61 3.05 -30.10
N VAL A 640 -12.64 3.17 -28.78
CA VAL A 640 -13.29 2.22 -27.86
C VAL A 640 -14.36 2.92 -27.02
N GLU A 641 -15.39 2.17 -26.63
CA GLU A 641 -16.50 2.65 -25.79
C GLU A 641 -16.31 2.21 -24.30
N SER A 642 -15.70 1.05 -24.09
CA SER A 642 -15.29 0.56 -22.76
C SER A 642 -13.96 -0.18 -22.85
N VAL A 643 -13.22 -0.18 -21.74
CA VAL A 643 -11.94 -0.88 -21.61
C VAL A 643 -11.87 -1.49 -20.22
N HIS A 644 -11.48 -2.75 -20.14
CA HIS A 644 -11.32 -3.48 -18.88
C HIS A 644 -10.17 -4.48 -18.98
N ASP A 645 -9.30 -4.54 -17.99
CA ASP A 645 -8.24 -5.54 -17.98
C ASP A 645 -8.80 -6.96 -17.75
N VAL A 646 -8.08 -7.99 -18.18
CA VAL A 646 -8.44 -9.38 -17.95
C VAL A 646 -7.49 -9.96 -16.90
N SER A 647 -7.94 -9.99 -15.66
CA SER A 647 -7.19 -10.42 -14.48
C SER A 647 -7.87 -11.59 -13.76
N ASP A 648 -8.12 -11.47 -12.47
CA ASP A 648 -8.69 -12.53 -11.62
C ASP A 648 -10.03 -13.07 -12.15
N GLY A 649 -10.11 -14.41 -12.30
CA GLY A 649 -11.27 -15.10 -12.87
C GLY A 649 -11.34 -15.11 -14.40
N GLY A 650 -10.40 -14.45 -15.07
CA GLY A 650 -10.21 -14.47 -16.51
C GLY A 650 -11.30 -13.75 -17.31
N LEU A 651 -11.39 -14.07 -18.61
CA LEU A 651 -12.24 -13.37 -19.57
C LEU A 651 -13.74 -13.40 -19.21
N MET A 652 -14.22 -14.52 -18.64
CA MET A 652 -15.65 -14.64 -18.29
C MET A 652 -16.04 -13.69 -17.16
N VAL A 653 -15.16 -13.47 -16.19
CA VAL A 653 -15.38 -12.50 -15.10
C VAL A 653 -15.29 -11.08 -15.66
N ALA A 654 -14.31 -10.74 -16.47
CA ALA A 654 -14.19 -9.42 -17.09
C ALA A 654 -15.43 -9.07 -17.96
N LEU A 655 -15.97 -10.03 -18.70
CA LEU A 655 -17.23 -9.86 -19.45
C LEU A 655 -18.42 -9.58 -18.51
N ALA A 656 -18.51 -10.32 -17.39
CA ALA A 656 -19.56 -10.12 -16.40
C ALA A 656 -19.46 -8.73 -15.76
N GLU A 657 -18.27 -8.33 -15.33
CA GLU A 657 -18.02 -7.03 -14.71
C GLU A 657 -18.32 -5.86 -15.65
N SER A 658 -18.05 -6.03 -16.95
CA SER A 658 -18.42 -5.03 -17.97
C SER A 658 -19.94 -4.98 -18.23
N ALA A 659 -20.65 -6.10 -18.10
CA ALA A 659 -22.09 -6.18 -18.40
C ALA A 659 -22.98 -5.71 -17.23
N LEU A 660 -22.63 -6.12 -15.99
CA LEU A 660 -23.48 -5.98 -14.81
C LEU A 660 -23.81 -4.54 -14.39
N PRO A 661 -22.91 -3.54 -14.48
CA PRO A 661 -23.18 -2.19 -13.97
C PRO A 661 -24.40 -1.52 -14.63
N ARG A 662 -24.60 -1.74 -15.93
CA ARG A 662 -25.77 -1.20 -16.67
C ARG A 662 -26.86 -2.23 -16.98
N GLY A 663 -26.68 -3.45 -16.50
CA GLY A 663 -27.66 -4.53 -16.72
C GLY A 663 -27.68 -5.06 -18.14
N PHE A 664 -26.59 -4.92 -18.89
CA PHE A 664 -26.41 -5.54 -20.18
C PHE A 664 -26.08 -7.02 -20.06
N GLY A 665 -26.12 -7.72 -21.18
CA GLY A 665 -25.60 -9.05 -21.39
C GLY A 665 -24.57 -9.06 -22.52
N PHE A 666 -24.18 -10.25 -22.92
CA PHE A 666 -23.29 -10.45 -24.05
C PHE A 666 -23.57 -11.76 -24.77
N GLU A 667 -23.22 -11.81 -26.06
CA GLU A 667 -23.16 -13.03 -26.85
C GLU A 667 -21.75 -13.13 -27.45
N VAL A 668 -20.97 -14.11 -26.96
CA VAL A 668 -19.57 -14.33 -27.38
C VAL A 668 -19.32 -15.78 -27.80
N ALA A 669 -18.27 -15.99 -28.58
CA ALA A 669 -17.83 -17.31 -28.99
C ALA A 669 -16.41 -17.61 -28.50
N THR A 670 -16.17 -18.84 -28.06
CA THR A 670 -14.83 -19.34 -27.76
C THR A 670 -13.99 -19.42 -29.02
N GLN A 671 -12.68 -19.34 -28.86
CA GLN A 671 -11.73 -19.28 -30.00
C GLN A 671 -10.92 -20.60 -30.08
N SER A 672 -11.01 -21.28 -31.23
CA SER A 672 -10.11 -22.41 -31.52
C SER A 672 -8.73 -21.87 -31.95
N PRO A 673 -7.58 -22.48 -31.54
CA PRO A 673 -7.45 -23.85 -30.98
C PRO A 673 -7.33 -23.93 -29.46
N TYR A 674 -7.78 -22.92 -28.71
CA TYR A 674 -7.60 -22.87 -27.28
C TYR A 674 -8.59 -23.81 -26.55
N ARG A 675 -8.16 -24.31 -25.39
CA ARG A 675 -9.04 -24.99 -24.41
C ARG A 675 -10.09 -23.96 -23.94
N ALA A 676 -11.33 -24.42 -23.76
CA ALA A 676 -12.40 -23.52 -23.36
C ALA A 676 -12.21 -22.97 -21.93
N ASP A 677 -11.69 -23.79 -21.00
CA ASP A 677 -11.36 -23.34 -19.64
C ASP A 677 -10.22 -22.32 -19.63
N ALA A 678 -9.17 -22.54 -20.40
CA ALA A 678 -8.04 -21.59 -20.51
C ALA A 678 -8.49 -20.27 -21.17
N PHE A 679 -9.35 -20.34 -22.18
CA PHE A 679 -9.84 -19.15 -22.87
C PHE A 679 -10.76 -18.30 -21.99
N LEU A 680 -11.71 -18.95 -21.27
CA LEU A 680 -12.74 -18.27 -20.49
C LEU A 680 -12.30 -17.92 -19.05
N PHE A 681 -11.54 -18.80 -18.41
CA PHE A 681 -11.24 -18.74 -16.96
C PHE A 681 -9.74 -18.71 -16.65
N GLY A 682 -8.88 -18.83 -17.65
CA GLY A 682 -7.44 -18.67 -17.49
C GLY A 682 -7.07 -17.21 -17.23
N GLU A 683 -6.04 -17.00 -16.42
CA GLU A 683 -5.56 -15.69 -15.98
C GLU A 683 -4.20 -15.33 -16.59
N ALA A 684 -3.87 -15.92 -17.76
CA ALA A 684 -2.71 -15.50 -18.53
C ALA A 684 -2.77 -13.99 -18.77
N GLN A 685 -1.67 -13.32 -18.57
CA GLN A 685 -1.59 -11.86 -18.55
C GLN A 685 -1.59 -11.25 -19.96
N SER A 686 -1.49 -9.95 -20.04
CA SER A 686 -1.40 -9.16 -21.27
C SER A 686 -2.63 -9.28 -22.18
N ARG A 687 -3.82 -9.14 -21.58
CA ARG A 687 -5.11 -9.16 -22.28
C ARG A 687 -6.04 -8.08 -21.74
N VAL A 688 -6.75 -7.42 -22.66
CA VAL A 688 -7.71 -6.36 -22.32
C VAL A 688 -9.01 -6.61 -23.10
N LEU A 689 -10.14 -6.49 -22.41
CA LEU A 689 -11.48 -6.54 -22.99
C LEU A 689 -11.91 -5.13 -23.40
N VAL A 690 -12.35 -4.96 -24.65
CA VAL A 690 -12.86 -3.66 -25.10
C VAL A 690 -14.19 -3.80 -25.83
N SER A 691 -15.03 -2.77 -25.73
CA SER A 691 -16.20 -2.65 -26.61
C SER A 691 -16.00 -1.53 -27.62
N VAL A 692 -16.47 -1.75 -28.85
CA VAL A 692 -16.27 -0.87 -30.00
C VAL A 692 -17.60 -0.68 -30.72
N SER A 693 -17.99 0.56 -30.99
CA SER A 693 -19.18 0.79 -31.80
C SER A 693 -18.97 0.25 -33.23
N PRO A 694 -19.99 -0.36 -33.88
CA PRO A 694 -19.83 -0.93 -35.22
C PRO A 694 -19.25 0.04 -36.26
N GLY A 695 -19.55 1.34 -36.14
CA GLY A 695 -19.05 2.37 -37.05
C GLY A 695 -17.53 2.63 -36.95
N LYS A 696 -16.89 2.28 -35.83
CA LYS A 696 -15.45 2.45 -35.59
C LYS A 696 -14.63 1.18 -35.84
N GLN A 697 -15.26 0.04 -36.10
CA GLN A 697 -14.61 -1.26 -36.23
C GLN A 697 -13.43 -1.26 -37.21
N ALA A 698 -13.63 -0.71 -38.40
CA ALA A 698 -12.60 -0.74 -39.46
C ALA A 698 -11.34 0.05 -39.06
N GLU A 699 -11.51 1.20 -38.42
CA GLU A 699 -10.40 2.03 -37.95
C GLU A 699 -9.70 1.38 -36.76
N PHE A 700 -10.46 0.85 -35.79
CA PHE A 700 -9.95 0.08 -34.67
C PHE A 700 -9.05 -1.09 -35.09
N GLN A 701 -9.54 -1.93 -36.03
CA GLN A 701 -8.78 -3.07 -36.57
C GLN A 701 -7.56 -2.63 -37.39
N LYS A 702 -7.64 -1.51 -38.08
CA LYS A 702 -6.50 -0.95 -38.82
C LYS A 702 -5.39 -0.54 -37.84
N VAL A 703 -5.72 0.20 -36.79
CA VAL A 703 -4.73 0.64 -35.77
C VAL A 703 -4.05 -0.55 -35.14
N LEU A 704 -4.78 -1.55 -34.66
CA LEU A 704 -4.19 -2.71 -34.02
C LEU A 704 -3.43 -3.62 -34.98
N GLY A 705 -3.97 -3.91 -36.14
CA GLY A 705 -3.41 -4.89 -37.08
C GLY A 705 -2.32 -4.34 -37.98
N ALA A 706 -2.56 -3.22 -38.66
CA ALA A 706 -1.63 -2.66 -39.63
C ALA A 706 -0.56 -1.75 -38.99
N ASP A 707 -0.98 -0.92 -38.02
CA ASP A 707 -0.10 0.11 -37.48
C ASP A 707 0.72 -0.43 -36.28
N LEU A 708 0.10 -1.16 -35.34
CA LEU A 708 0.73 -1.63 -34.10
C LEU A 708 1.06 -3.12 -34.07
N LYS A 709 0.46 -3.94 -34.93
CA LYS A 709 0.63 -5.40 -35.01
C LYS A 709 0.27 -6.15 -33.71
N ILE A 710 -0.70 -5.63 -32.99
CA ILE A 710 -1.21 -6.26 -31.75
C ILE A 710 -2.29 -7.29 -32.12
N THR A 711 -2.17 -8.48 -31.57
CA THR A 711 -3.18 -9.53 -31.71
C THR A 711 -4.51 -9.07 -31.10
N HIS A 712 -5.59 -9.27 -31.85
CA HIS A 712 -6.95 -8.98 -31.38
C HIS A 712 -7.96 -9.91 -32.02
N ALA A 713 -9.04 -10.19 -31.31
CA ALA A 713 -10.10 -11.09 -31.78
C ALA A 713 -11.48 -10.51 -31.49
N LEU A 714 -12.37 -10.51 -32.51
CA LEU A 714 -13.78 -10.23 -32.31
C LEU A 714 -14.40 -11.44 -31.58
N LEU A 715 -14.89 -11.23 -30.35
CA LEU A 715 -15.55 -12.26 -29.54
C LEU A 715 -17.04 -12.33 -29.84
N GLY A 716 -17.68 -11.18 -30.05
CA GLY A 716 -19.12 -11.09 -30.19
C GLY A 716 -19.65 -9.69 -30.02
N LYS A 717 -20.75 -9.55 -29.33
CA LYS A 717 -21.47 -8.26 -29.17
C LYS A 717 -22.16 -8.15 -27.81
N VAL A 718 -22.41 -6.92 -27.40
CA VAL A 718 -23.23 -6.56 -26.24
C VAL A 718 -24.72 -6.82 -26.57
N THR A 719 -25.44 -7.43 -25.63
CA THR A 719 -26.88 -7.72 -25.73
C THR A 719 -27.65 -7.03 -24.60
N LYS A 720 -28.97 -7.02 -24.68
CA LYS A 720 -29.83 -6.44 -23.62
C LYS A 720 -29.70 -7.15 -22.29
N GLU A 721 -29.62 -8.49 -22.31
CA GLU A 721 -29.60 -9.31 -21.11
C GLU A 721 -29.02 -10.69 -21.41
N GLY A 722 -28.64 -11.43 -20.34
CA GLY A 722 -28.17 -12.80 -20.43
C GLY A 722 -26.71 -12.92 -20.87
N PHE A 723 -26.05 -13.94 -20.39
CA PHE A 723 -24.67 -14.26 -20.74
C PHE A 723 -24.69 -15.49 -21.64
N VAL A 724 -24.36 -15.30 -22.91
CA VAL A 724 -24.42 -16.32 -23.94
C VAL A 724 -23.00 -16.62 -24.45
N VAL A 725 -22.61 -17.88 -24.38
CA VAL A 725 -21.34 -18.39 -24.91
C VAL A 725 -21.66 -19.49 -25.93
N ASP A 726 -21.06 -19.43 -27.10
CA ASP A 726 -21.27 -20.39 -28.20
C ASP A 726 -22.75 -20.64 -28.49
N LYS A 727 -23.55 -19.56 -28.51
CA LYS A 727 -25.00 -19.56 -28.76
C LYS A 727 -25.84 -20.26 -27.67
N GLN A 728 -25.26 -20.56 -26.51
CA GLN A 728 -25.96 -21.16 -25.39
C GLN A 728 -25.97 -20.22 -24.17
N THR A 729 -27.12 -20.06 -23.55
CA THR A 729 -27.23 -19.26 -22.32
C THR A 729 -26.54 -19.97 -21.17
N VAL A 730 -25.53 -19.31 -20.60
CA VAL A 730 -24.75 -19.80 -19.46
C VAL A 730 -25.44 -19.44 -18.14
N ILE A 731 -25.84 -18.16 -18.00
CA ILE A 731 -26.48 -17.64 -16.79
C ILE A 731 -27.33 -16.41 -17.16
N SER A 732 -28.40 -16.16 -16.41
CA SER A 732 -29.15 -14.91 -16.58
C SER A 732 -28.42 -13.74 -15.93
N GLY A 733 -28.60 -12.53 -16.48
CA GLY A 733 -28.01 -11.32 -15.89
C GLY A 733 -28.46 -11.07 -14.45
N ALA A 734 -29.72 -11.37 -14.13
CA ALA A 734 -30.25 -11.22 -12.77
C ALA A 734 -29.58 -12.18 -11.77
N GLU A 735 -29.38 -13.46 -12.15
CA GLU A 735 -28.69 -14.43 -11.32
C GLU A 735 -27.20 -14.06 -11.15
N ALA A 736 -26.53 -13.69 -12.23
CA ALA A 736 -25.13 -13.25 -12.20
C ALA A 736 -24.95 -12.05 -11.27
N LYS A 737 -25.87 -11.07 -11.34
CA LYS A 737 -25.85 -9.89 -10.49
C LYS A 737 -26.04 -10.22 -9.00
N ASP A 738 -26.98 -11.10 -8.65
CA ASP A 738 -27.18 -11.52 -7.26
C ASP A 738 -25.95 -12.22 -6.68
N LEU A 739 -25.38 -13.15 -7.46
CA LEU A 739 -24.15 -13.85 -7.06
C LEU A 739 -22.97 -12.88 -6.88
N TYR A 740 -22.77 -11.98 -7.83
CA TYR A 740 -21.66 -11.04 -7.78
C TYR A 740 -21.83 -10.00 -6.66
N ASP A 741 -22.96 -9.31 -6.57
CA ASP A 741 -23.16 -8.19 -5.63
C ASP A 741 -23.34 -8.63 -4.17
N ASN A 742 -23.92 -9.82 -3.92
CA ASN A 742 -24.43 -10.15 -2.59
C ASN A 742 -23.66 -11.28 -1.87
N SER A 743 -22.77 -12.02 -2.53
CA SER A 743 -22.12 -13.20 -1.93
C SER A 743 -21.25 -12.85 -0.73
N LEU A 744 -20.41 -11.84 -0.82
CA LEU A 744 -19.58 -11.42 0.32
C LEU A 744 -20.45 -10.93 1.49
N GLY A 745 -21.49 -10.15 1.22
CA GLY A 745 -22.43 -9.69 2.26
C GLY A 745 -23.15 -10.82 2.97
N LYS A 746 -23.54 -11.87 2.24
CA LYS A 746 -24.16 -13.09 2.83
C LYS A 746 -23.16 -13.84 3.74
N ILE A 747 -21.89 -13.89 3.38
CA ILE A 747 -20.84 -14.51 4.20
C ILE A 747 -20.59 -13.68 5.47
N MET A 748 -20.57 -12.36 5.38
CA MET A 748 -20.27 -11.45 6.49
C MET A 748 -21.46 -11.25 7.46
N SER A 749 -22.68 -11.54 7.04
CA SER A 749 -23.84 -11.50 7.92
C SER A 749 -23.85 -12.68 8.91
#